data_8e2d7e2fe0d402ff9ad5c65265d6c5a7
#
_entry.id   8e2d7e2fe0d402ff9ad5c65265d6c5a7
#
_cell.length_a   1.000
_cell.length_b   1.000
_cell.length_c   1.000
_cell.angle_alpha   90.00
_cell.angle_beta   90.00
_cell.angle_gamma   90.00
#
_symmetry.space_group_name_H-M   'P 1'
#
loop_
_entity.id
_entity.type
_entity.pdbx_description
1 polymer ?
#
loop_
_entity_poly.entity_id
_entity_poly.type
_entity_poly.pdbx_seq_one_letter_code
_entity_poly.pdbx_strand_id
1 'polypeptide(L)'
;MKNKIITLLFILFSSLGFSQLSKTHYIPPITSGPSNANPQDQYLYISTPNNGDVNVTINIIGSSSESQVISKDNPWIYTISQDGYSSLVQDPSSTGQVTNNRGFIVESDSPIYVSARLNAGGAQAGALVSKGENALGTIFRVGTYDNQGSVSSNYMNFFSFMATEDNTSVNLTNNLTNGFEFEHSNEQFPINNIILNRGESYVLAARADKASANRAGLIGTLISSDKPIVVNTGSANGSFGTGGARDYGIDQIVDLSKVGKEYIFVKGNGENSYENVLVVVHEDNTEIFVNGDSKVTRNAGEYYIVEGDQFINNNMYVNTSKDSFVYQGIGGTTSEANQGMFFVPPLSCGSRGDVDNIPQIDKIGTLTFTGGITIVTKENSEVLINGDDLSSQPGSVNITGPTSVTAKNSYVTYKITGLTGNVSVSSSDELYVSYFNFNGAAASGSFFSGFASNPSLDLNLSASKLGSCINESGTSNVVLNVSNNGNFDSVQWEKKNNDNTWSQISGEINSEFMPTEIGSYRVKGIIACDGTVVEYYSSEIPISQCPTDFDGDGIINNIDLDLDNDGILNSVESKGIGNIDFSNTASPIINLPDGTAINGVISGSIEKKGRDDHSLNGNLSTFEMQVEDGVDQELKYALTFSENLNINIKDNPNVSVAIRNGESFIIKSSPASSNITLLDPSNNLLIDTNFDDEFENNVTEFTSNEIRFKFNTNSTATIDYELFATEINGITFTHKYSTTETGESIFVPSVYVYDYKNDSDGDGNEDMFEIDSDNDGCNDIIEADFTALENYQGDPDNNGIYGDGAQTFDNGLVTGRGLIKIHNDANGYGTDPKKDSNGNYLFQITGSPVQIIDEPISTVGCEGSTIEFEINATSSGGDISYQWQFFNLENSNWDNLSDSDSYSGTSSSKLIISSISTSMDGRYRVALKSE
;
A
#
# COMPACT_ATOMS: atom_id res chain seq x y z
N MET A 1 -32.86 -1.39 -48.57
CA MET A 1 -31.49 -1.36 -48.06
C MET A 1 -31.39 -0.21 -47.10
N LYS A 2 -31.48 -0.46 -45.80
CA LYS A 2 -31.33 0.57 -44.76
C LYS A 2 -29.96 0.39 -44.12
N ASN A 3 -29.05 1.31 -44.39
CA ASN A 3 -27.78 1.40 -43.71
C ASN A 3 -28.03 1.80 -42.26
N LYS A 4 -27.70 0.93 -41.31
CA LYS A 4 -27.54 1.26 -39.90
C LYS A 4 -26.11 1.77 -39.69
N ILE A 5 -25.99 3.04 -39.50
CA ILE A 5 -24.79 3.68 -38.95
C ILE A 5 -24.75 3.32 -37.47
N ILE A 6 -23.80 2.50 -37.07
CA ILE A 6 -23.45 2.26 -35.67
C ILE A 6 -22.51 3.40 -35.29
N THR A 7 -23.03 4.36 -34.56
CA THR A 7 -22.24 5.38 -33.90
C THR A 7 -21.53 4.71 -32.71
N LEU A 8 -20.23 4.46 -32.86
CA LEU A 8 -19.36 4.02 -31.77
C LEU A 8 -19.17 5.23 -30.87
N LEU A 9 -19.81 5.19 -29.70
CA LEU A 9 -19.58 6.19 -28.67
C LEU A 9 -18.19 5.88 -28.07
N PHE A 10 -17.16 6.59 -28.50
CA PHE A 10 -15.91 6.67 -27.76
C PHE A 10 -16.19 7.44 -26.46
N ILE A 11 -16.31 6.74 -25.37
CA ILE A 11 -16.18 7.34 -24.06
C ILE A 11 -14.67 7.57 -23.92
N LEU A 12 -14.23 8.81 -24.15
CA LEU A 12 -12.92 9.26 -23.69
C LEU A 12 -12.97 9.23 -22.16
N PHE A 13 -12.40 8.20 -21.57
CA PHE A 13 -11.88 8.36 -20.22
C PHE A 13 -10.68 9.30 -20.35
N SER A 14 -10.85 10.55 -19.94
CA SER A 14 -9.75 11.46 -19.69
C SER A 14 -8.96 10.86 -18.51
N SER A 15 -7.80 10.27 -18.82
CA SER A 15 -6.81 9.90 -17.81
C SER A 15 -6.34 11.19 -17.14
N LEU A 16 -6.76 11.39 -15.92
CA LEU A 16 -6.43 12.54 -15.10
C LEU A 16 -4.95 12.45 -14.70
N GLY A 17 -4.15 13.36 -15.19
CA GLY A 17 -2.75 13.49 -14.81
C GLY A 17 -2.63 14.39 -13.56
N PHE A 18 -1.89 13.99 -12.56
CA PHE A 18 -1.88 14.64 -11.26
C PHE A 18 -0.50 15.21 -10.92
N SER A 19 -0.44 16.49 -10.62
CA SER A 19 0.73 17.15 -10.03
C SER A 19 0.41 17.58 -8.60
N GLN A 20 1.30 17.29 -7.65
CA GLN A 20 1.14 17.52 -6.20
C GLN A 20 0.01 16.72 -5.52
N LEU A 21 -0.58 15.78 -6.20
CA LEU A 21 -1.44 14.76 -5.66
C LEU A 21 -0.60 13.68 -4.99
N SER A 22 -0.89 13.39 -3.73
CA SER A 22 -0.18 12.38 -2.95
C SER A 22 -1.13 11.75 -1.94
N LYS A 23 -0.86 10.53 -1.52
CA LYS A 23 -1.58 9.90 -0.40
C LYS A 23 -1.10 10.43 0.94
N THR A 24 0.14 10.94 1.01
CA THR A 24 0.74 11.45 2.25
C THR A 24 1.25 12.87 2.07
N HIS A 25 0.91 13.74 3.01
CA HIS A 25 1.33 15.13 3.06
C HIS A 25 1.90 15.48 4.43
N TYR A 26 3.11 16.01 4.47
CA TYR A 26 3.74 16.52 5.66
C TYR A 26 3.66 18.06 5.69
N ILE A 27 3.20 18.62 6.78
CA ILE A 27 3.04 20.07 6.94
C ILE A 27 3.78 20.52 8.20
N PRO A 28 5.06 20.91 8.08
CA PRO A 28 5.80 21.52 9.18
C PRO A 28 5.07 22.76 9.71
N PRO A 29 5.17 23.08 11.01
CA PRO A 29 4.58 24.29 11.55
C PRO A 29 5.27 25.54 10.98
N ILE A 30 4.54 26.63 10.94
CA ILE A 30 5.05 27.97 10.67
C ILE A 30 5.15 28.77 11.98
N THR A 31 5.61 30.02 11.93
CA THR A 31 5.54 30.94 13.08
C THR A 31 4.94 32.28 12.68
N SER A 32 4.60 33.11 13.66
CA SER A 32 4.07 34.45 13.45
C SER A 32 4.98 35.53 14.06
N GLY A 33 4.70 36.77 13.76
CA GLY A 33 5.31 37.89 14.49
C GLY A 33 4.75 37.95 15.92
N PRO A 34 5.52 38.53 16.88
CA PRO A 34 5.19 38.48 18.31
C PRO A 34 4.04 39.43 18.75
N SER A 35 3.32 40.07 17.85
CA SER A 35 2.22 40.98 18.18
C SER A 35 1.09 40.90 17.14
N ASN A 36 0.52 41.95 16.67
CA ASN A 36 -0.70 42.08 15.89
C ASN A 36 -0.89 41.20 14.62
N ALA A 37 0.04 40.36 14.29
CA ALA A 37 -0.04 39.45 13.13
C ALA A 37 -0.30 37.97 13.54
N ASN A 38 -0.84 37.72 14.73
CA ASN A 38 -1.24 36.38 15.13
C ASN A 38 -2.39 35.90 14.26
N PRO A 39 -2.25 34.75 13.60
CA PRO A 39 -3.32 34.15 12.80
C PRO A 39 -4.53 33.84 13.67
N GLN A 40 -5.71 34.26 13.23
CA GLN A 40 -6.97 34.01 13.91
C GLN A 40 -7.74 32.89 13.28
N ASP A 41 -7.81 32.86 11.94
CA ASP A 41 -8.51 31.86 11.19
C ASP A 41 -7.48 30.96 10.49
N GLN A 42 -7.46 29.69 10.85
CA GLN A 42 -6.47 28.72 10.36
C GLN A 42 -7.19 27.43 9.93
N TYR A 43 -6.97 27.02 8.68
CA TYR A 43 -7.67 25.87 8.10
C TYR A 43 -6.74 25.02 7.26
N LEU A 44 -7.00 23.70 7.25
CA LEU A 44 -6.57 22.81 6.16
C LEU A 44 -7.72 22.64 5.18
N TYR A 45 -7.42 22.76 3.90
CA TYR A 45 -8.31 22.47 2.79
C TYR A 45 -7.80 21.20 2.13
N ILE A 46 -8.61 20.15 2.14
CA ILE A 46 -8.27 18.83 1.63
C ILE A 46 -9.28 18.48 0.56
N SER A 47 -8.81 18.15 -0.62
CA SER A 47 -9.65 17.81 -1.77
C SER A 47 -9.07 16.65 -2.56
N THR A 48 -9.91 15.96 -3.34
CA THR A 48 -9.53 14.84 -4.19
C THR A 48 -10.16 15.00 -5.58
N PRO A 49 -9.55 14.47 -6.64
CA PRO A 49 -10.18 14.34 -7.94
C PRO A 49 -11.25 13.24 -8.01
N ASN A 50 -11.24 12.30 -7.06
CA ASN A 50 -12.09 11.12 -7.09
C ASN A 50 -13.57 11.47 -6.88
N ASN A 51 -14.43 10.89 -7.71
CA ASN A 51 -15.88 11.00 -7.55
C ASN A 51 -16.43 10.09 -6.43
N GLY A 52 -15.72 8.99 -6.14
CA GLY A 52 -16.03 8.08 -5.04
C GLY A 52 -15.50 8.57 -3.70
N ASP A 53 -15.82 7.81 -2.66
CA ASP A 53 -15.40 8.08 -1.29
C ASP A 53 -13.90 7.86 -1.12
N VAL A 54 -13.22 8.79 -0.46
CA VAL A 54 -11.80 8.75 -0.10
C VAL A 54 -11.70 8.97 1.40
N ASN A 55 -11.09 8.03 2.11
CA ASN A 55 -10.84 8.16 3.53
C ASN A 55 -9.59 9.01 3.76
N VAL A 56 -9.71 10.02 4.61
CA VAL A 56 -8.60 10.93 4.95
C VAL A 56 -8.44 10.96 6.45
N THR A 57 -7.20 10.88 6.90
CA THR A 57 -6.80 11.01 8.30
C THR A 57 -5.82 12.16 8.46
N ILE A 58 -6.09 13.09 9.36
CA ILE A 58 -5.19 14.16 9.80
C ILE A 58 -4.54 13.69 11.10
N ASN A 59 -3.27 13.35 11.07
CA ASN A 59 -2.45 13.10 12.24
C ASN A 59 -1.90 14.43 12.75
N ILE A 60 -2.44 14.91 13.87
CA ILE A 60 -2.01 16.15 14.51
C ILE A 60 -0.86 15.81 15.45
N ILE A 61 0.35 16.28 15.14
CA ILE A 61 1.54 15.91 15.88
C ILE A 61 1.41 16.29 17.36
N GLY A 62 1.55 15.30 18.24
CA GLY A 62 1.40 15.43 19.68
C GLY A 62 -0.05 15.51 20.18
N SER A 63 -1.04 15.14 19.34
CA SER A 63 -2.47 15.12 19.68
C SER A 63 -3.17 13.92 19.04
N SER A 64 -4.49 13.82 19.23
CA SER A 64 -5.33 12.82 18.56
C SER A 64 -5.46 13.07 17.07
N SER A 65 -5.65 12.02 16.29
CA SER A 65 -5.96 12.10 14.87
C SER A 65 -7.46 12.39 14.65
N GLU A 66 -7.76 12.99 13.51
CA GLU A 66 -9.12 13.27 13.02
C GLU A 66 -9.28 12.63 11.64
N SER A 67 -10.45 12.05 11.35
CA SER A 67 -10.70 11.39 10.07
C SER A 67 -12.03 11.80 9.46
N GLN A 68 -12.07 11.86 8.13
CA GLN A 68 -13.29 12.18 7.37
C GLN A 68 -13.23 11.54 5.99
N VAL A 69 -14.40 11.14 5.48
CA VAL A 69 -14.58 10.73 4.09
C VAL A 69 -14.84 11.96 3.23
N ILE A 70 -14.11 12.07 2.12
CA ILE A 70 -14.27 13.17 1.14
C ILE A 70 -14.54 12.63 -0.26
N SER A 71 -14.96 13.51 -1.16
CA SER A 71 -15.07 13.23 -2.60
C SER A 71 -14.81 14.53 -3.39
N LYS A 72 -14.76 14.45 -4.72
CA LYS A 72 -14.50 15.61 -5.59
C LYS A 72 -15.43 16.79 -5.28
N ASP A 73 -16.71 16.50 -5.04
CA ASP A 73 -17.72 17.53 -4.76
C ASP A 73 -17.80 17.93 -3.29
N ASN A 74 -17.20 17.14 -2.39
CA ASN A 74 -17.27 17.33 -0.95
C ASN A 74 -15.88 17.35 -0.30
N PRO A 75 -15.08 18.40 -0.49
CA PRO A 75 -13.77 18.55 0.14
C PRO A 75 -13.91 18.75 1.65
N TRP A 76 -12.87 18.38 2.40
CA TRP A 76 -12.81 18.63 3.84
C TRP A 76 -12.12 19.97 4.14
N ILE A 77 -12.85 20.86 4.82
CA ILE A 77 -12.32 22.11 5.35
C ILE A 77 -12.16 21.93 6.86
N TYR A 78 -10.96 21.53 7.26
CA TYR A 78 -10.65 21.27 8.66
C TYR A 78 -10.25 22.59 9.36
N THR A 79 -10.93 22.91 10.46
CA THR A 79 -10.60 24.09 11.27
C THR A 79 -9.49 23.75 12.25
N ILE A 80 -8.30 24.33 12.05
CA ILE A 80 -7.17 24.14 12.96
C ILE A 80 -7.34 24.98 14.22
N SER A 81 -7.59 26.27 14.06
CA SER A 81 -7.82 27.20 15.15
C SER A 81 -8.51 28.48 14.66
N GLN A 82 -9.22 29.13 15.54
CA GLN A 82 -9.81 30.47 15.31
C GLN A 82 -9.11 31.54 16.17
N ASP A 83 -8.06 31.19 16.90
CA ASP A 83 -7.33 32.14 17.76
C ASP A 83 -5.87 31.67 17.98
N GLY A 84 -4.93 32.54 17.61
CA GLY A 84 -3.54 32.51 18.01
C GLY A 84 -2.71 31.29 17.58
N TYR A 85 -1.89 30.82 18.49
CA TYR A 85 -0.97 29.73 18.26
C TYR A 85 -1.72 28.36 18.26
N SER A 86 -1.25 27.45 17.40
CA SER A 86 -1.96 26.19 17.13
C SER A 86 -0.96 25.10 16.73
N SER A 87 -1.45 23.95 16.29
CA SER A 87 -0.62 22.94 15.67
C SER A 87 0.05 23.43 14.37
N LEU A 88 -0.56 24.38 13.64
CA LEU A 88 0.07 25.01 12.46
C LEU A 88 1.03 26.13 12.84
N VAL A 89 0.68 26.98 13.80
CA VAL A 89 1.41 28.22 14.10
C VAL A 89 2.09 28.10 15.46
N GLN A 90 3.39 27.96 15.45
CA GLN A 90 4.22 27.91 16.65
C GLN A 90 4.45 29.29 17.23
N ASP A 91 4.38 29.41 18.56
CA ASP A 91 4.76 30.65 19.27
C ASP A 91 6.22 31.01 18.94
N PRO A 92 6.52 32.27 18.52
CA PRO A 92 7.89 32.72 18.31
C PRO A 92 8.85 32.42 19.48
N SER A 93 8.33 32.43 20.71
CA SER A 93 9.10 32.12 21.93
C SER A 93 9.56 30.65 22.01
N SER A 94 9.06 29.78 21.16
CA SER A 94 9.40 28.35 21.13
C SER A 94 10.23 27.97 19.89
N THR A 95 10.68 28.97 19.09
CA THR A 95 11.52 28.68 17.91
C THR A 95 12.97 28.38 18.30
N GLY A 96 13.76 27.80 17.41
CA GLY A 96 15.15 27.43 17.66
C GLY A 96 15.33 26.15 18.49
N GLN A 97 14.33 25.31 18.55
CA GLN A 97 14.38 24.01 19.23
C GLN A 97 13.50 22.98 18.51
N VAL A 98 13.81 21.70 18.69
CA VAL A 98 12.99 20.60 18.19
C VAL A 98 11.65 20.56 18.92
N THR A 99 10.56 20.35 18.19
CA THR A 99 9.20 20.24 18.74
C THR A 99 8.51 18.97 18.22
N ASN A 100 7.82 18.28 19.11
CA ASN A 100 7.08 17.05 18.85
C ASN A 100 5.55 17.20 19.04
N ASN A 101 5.06 18.41 19.03
CA ASN A 101 3.64 18.70 19.26
C ASN A 101 3.09 19.77 18.31
N ARG A 102 3.68 19.91 17.13
CA ARG A 102 3.31 20.87 16.10
C ARG A 102 3.48 20.29 14.71
N GLY A 103 2.59 20.68 13.80
CA GLY A 103 2.55 20.21 12.43
C GLY A 103 1.51 19.12 12.21
N PHE A 104 1.41 18.65 10.97
CA PHE A 104 0.44 17.65 10.54
C PHE A 104 1.07 16.65 9.60
N ILE A 105 0.60 15.41 9.67
CA ILE A 105 0.76 14.41 8.63
C ILE A 105 -0.66 14.05 8.19
N VAL A 106 -0.99 14.29 6.92
CA VAL A 106 -2.30 13.99 6.35
C VAL A 106 -2.14 12.79 5.44
N GLU A 107 -2.88 11.73 5.71
CA GLU A 107 -2.81 10.45 5.01
C GLU A 107 -4.19 10.09 4.43
N SER A 108 -4.21 9.39 3.30
CA SER A 108 -5.44 8.99 2.61
C SER A 108 -5.24 7.69 1.82
N ASP A 109 -6.34 6.98 1.57
CA ASP A 109 -6.36 5.78 0.74
C ASP A 109 -6.25 6.05 -0.77
N SER A 110 -6.49 7.29 -1.18
CA SER A 110 -6.35 7.76 -2.57
C SER A 110 -5.72 9.13 -2.61
N PRO A 111 -5.04 9.52 -3.71
CA PRO A 111 -4.34 10.80 -3.78
C PRO A 111 -5.24 12.02 -3.52
N ILE A 112 -4.71 12.97 -2.77
CA ILE A 112 -5.40 14.20 -2.34
C ILE A 112 -4.52 15.44 -2.57
N TYR A 113 -5.13 16.62 -2.62
CA TYR A 113 -4.49 17.93 -2.46
C TYR A 113 -4.68 18.42 -1.03
N VAL A 114 -3.63 19.01 -0.46
CA VAL A 114 -3.69 19.63 0.86
C VAL A 114 -3.11 21.04 0.81
N SER A 115 -3.88 22.02 1.29
CA SER A 115 -3.38 23.40 1.46
C SER A 115 -3.76 23.95 2.84
N ALA A 116 -2.84 24.72 3.45
CA ALA A 116 -3.13 25.47 4.64
C ALA A 116 -3.40 26.93 4.27
N ARG A 117 -4.47 27.50 4.83
CA ARG A 117 -4.83 28.91 4.66
C ARG A 117 -5.08 29.55 5.99
N LEU A 118 -4.61 30.79 6.14
CA LEU A 118 -4.76 31.54 7.37
C LEU A 118 -5.10 33.02 7.11
N ASN A 119 -5.76 33.63 8.07
CA ASN A 119 -6.01 35.03 8.12
C ASN A 119 -5.58 35.59 9.49
N ALA A 120 -4.90 36.72 9.50
CA ALA A 120 -4.42 37.38 10.71
C ALA A 120 -5.00 38.77 10.83
N GLY A 121 -6.10 38.90 11.55
CA GLY A 121 -6.88 40.14 11.64
C GLY A 121 -7.54 40.53 10.31
N GLY A 122 -7.80 41.81 10.10
CA GLY A 122 -8.43 42.28 8.87
C GLY A 122 -7.49 42.66 7.74
N ALA A 123 -6.18 42.44 7.88
CA ALA A 123 -5.19 43.01 7.00
C ALA A 123 -4.11 42.04 6.48
N GLN A 124 -3.98 40.87 7.04
CA GLN A 124 -2.99 39.90 6.61
C GLN A 124 -3.63 38.54 6.33
N ALA A 125 -3.17 37.85 5.27
CA ALA A 125 -3.51 36.48 4.98
C ALA A 125 -2.27 35.71 4.53
N GLY A 126 -2.37 34.38 4.49
CA GLY A 126 -1.30 33.52 4.00
C GLY A 126 -1.86 32.19 3.53
N ALA A 127 -1.18 31.59 2.59
CA ALA A 127 -1.49 30.25 2.12
C ALA A 127 -0.22 29.52 1.75
N LEU A 128 -0.22 28.20 1.96
CA LEU A 128 0.75 27.27 1.39
C LEU A 128 0.01 26.05 0.84
N VAL A 129 0.56 25.49 -0.23
CA VAL A 129 0.09 24.22 -0.79
C VAL A 129 1.16 23.16 -0.54
N SER A 130 0.77 22.08 0.10
CA SER A 130 1.66 20.95 0.27
C SER A 130 2.00 20.34 -1.09
N LYS A 131 3.27 20.03 -1.29
CA LYS A 131 3.77 19.43 -2.53
C LYS A 131 3.77 17.88 -2.46
N GLY A 132 3.19 17.30 -1.40
CA GLY A 132 3.14 15.85 -1.20
C GLY A 132 4.53 15.23 -1.22
N GLU A 133 4.67 14.11 -1.92
CA GLU A 133 5.97 13.44 -2.10
C GLU A 133 7.00 14.29 -2.85
N ASN A 134 6.59 15.26 -3.67
CA ASN A 134 7.53 16.18 -4.32
C ASN A 134 8.24 17.13 -3.34
N ALA A 135 7.71 17.30 -2.13
CA ALA A 135 8.37 18.08 -1.08
C ALA A 135 9.52 17.33 -0.40
N LEU A 136 9.54 16.00 -0.51
CA LEU A 136 10.54 15.15 0.13
C LEU A 136 11.93 15.37 -0.47
N GLY A 137 12.92 15.57 0.37
CA GLY A 137 14.28 15.73 -0.09
C GLY A 137 15.30 16.00 1.01
N THR A 138 16.53 16.17 0.59
CA THR A 138 17.68 16.29 1.50
C THR A 138 18.47 17.61 1.36
N ILE A 139 18.20 18.39 0.29
CA ILE A 139 18.96 19.62 -0.01
C ILE A 139 18.00 20.75 -0.43
N PHE A 140 17.97 21.84 0.35
CA PHE A 140 17.10 22.98 0.11
C PHE A 140 17.82 24.31 0.29
N ARG A 141 17.31 25.36 -0.42
CA ARG A 141 17.72 26.75 -0.22
C ARG A 141 16.52 27.60 0.20
N VAL A 142 16.66 28.28 1.31
CA VAL A 142 15.61 29.12 1.91
C VAL A 142 15.40 30.40 1.10
N GLY A 143 14.12 30.75 0.85
CA GLY A 143 13.69 32.04 0.37
C GLY A 143 12.77 32.72 1.38
N THR A 144 13.01 34.03 1.66
CA THR A 144 12.17 34.87 2.49
C THR A 144 12.09 36.26 1.89
N TYR A 145 11.26 37.15 2.44
CA TYR A 145 11.35 38.57 2.09
C TYR A 145 12.66 39.16 2.57
N ASP A 146 13.17 40.16 1.87
CA ASP A 146 14.35 40.93 2.30
C ASP A 146 14.01 42.12 3.17
N ASN A 147 12.71 42.39 3.38
CA ASN A 147 12.19 43.39 4.31
C ASN A 147 12.90 44.76 4.23
N GLN A 148 13.03 45.31 3.03
CA GLN A 148 13.57 46.65 2.80
C GLN A 148 12.70 47.71 3.44
N GLY A 149 13.24 48.88 3.71
CA GLY A 149 12.52 50.00 4.28
C GLY A 149 12.33 49.94 5.80
N SER A 150 11.23 50.49 6.29
CA SER A 150 10.91 50.50 7.74
C SER A 150 10.46 49.12 8.18
N VAL A 151 11.05 48.62 9.26
CA VAL A 151 10.71 47.30 9.87
C VAL A 151 10.08 47.51 11.25
N SER A 152 9.29 46.56 11.67
CA SER A 152 8.70 46.50 13.00
C SER A 152 8.83 45.10 13.61
N SER A 153 8.47 44.96 14.86
CA SER A 153 8.53 43.69 15.58
C SER A 153 7.64 42.56 14.99
N ASN A 154 6.73 42.91 14.06
CA ASN A 154 5.86 41.96 13.40
C ASN A 154 6.53 41.27 12.20
N TYR A 155 7.68 41.80 11.71
CA TYR A 155 8.31 41.27 10.48
C TYR A 155 9.27 40.16 10.85
N MET A 156 8.80 38.92 10.61
CA MET A 156 9.51 37.71 11.00
C MET A 156 9.80 36.86 9.77
N ASN A 157 11.06 36.70 9.43
CA ASN A 157 11.51 35.73 8.49
C ASN A 157 11.72 34.39 9.19
N PHE A 158 11.36 33.29 8.55
CA PHE A 158 11.52 31.94 9.11
C PHE A 158 11.64 30.88 8.03
N PHE A 159 12.10 29.73 8.43
CA PHE A 159 11.90 28.46 7.76
C PHE A 159 11.63 27.39 8.82
N SER A 160 10.98 26.34 8.40
CA SER A 160 10.75 25.15 9.23
C SER A 160 10.92 23.88 8.42
N PHE A 161 11.25 22.82 9.11
CA PHE A 161 11.31 21.51 8.49
C PHE A 161 10.76 20.44 9.44
N MET A 162 10.27 19.35 8.86
CA MET A 162 9.76 18.18 9.55
C MET A 162 10.45 16.95 8.99
N ALA A 163 10.89 16.06 9.86
CA ALA A 163 11.45 14.78 9.48
C ALA A 163 10.33 13.81 9.05
N THR A 164 10.58 13.06 8.00
CA THR A 164 9.68 12.00 7.52
C THR A 164 10.08 10.63 8.03
N GLU A 165 11.29 10.53 8.56
CA GLU A 165 11.87 9.33 9.16
C GLU A 165 12.51 9.66 10.50
N ASP A 166 12.60 8.65 11.35
CA ASP A 166 13.25 8.79 12.65
C ASP A 166 14.76 9.01 12.49
N ASN A 167 15.33 9.68 13.51
CA ASN A 167 16.76 9.93 13.58
C ASN A 167 17.33 10.65 12.35
N THR A 168 16.59 11.60 11.84
CA THR A 168 17.02 12.44 10.74
C THR A 168 17.95 13.54 11.25
N SER A 169 19.18 13.61 10.71
CA SER A 169 20.15 14.64 11.06
C SER A 169 20.12 15.78 10.04
N VAL A 170 19.88 16.98 10.53
CA VAL A 170 19.80 18.20 9.69
C VAL A 170 20.92 19.16 10.04
N ASN A 171 21.55 19.74 9.01
CA ASN A 171 22.57 20.75 9.10
C ASN A 171 22.14 22.02 8.38
N LEU A 172 22.42 23.17 8.98
CA LEU A 172 22.08 24.49 8.46
C LEU A 172 23.36 25.28 8.23
N THR A 173 23.56 25.77 7.00
CA THR A 173 24.69 26.65 6.68
C THR A 173 24.21 27.91 5.95
N ASN A 174 24.89 29.03 6.20
CA ASN A 174 24.58 30.31 5.57
C ASN A 174 25.90 31.03 5.26
N ASN A 175 25.91 31.85 4.20
CA ASN A 175 27.07 32.64 3.82
C ASN A 175 27.36 33.79 4.83
N LEU A 176 26.33 34.24 5.57
CA LEU A 176 26.48 35.16 6.68
C LEU A 176 26.75 34.39 7.96
N THR A 177 27.95 34.46 8.48
CA THR A 177 28.36 33.73 9.68
C THR A 177 28.16 34.53 10.97
N ASN A 178 27.85 35.83 10.88
CA ASN A 178 27.72 36.74 12.00
C ASN A 178 26.57 37.72 11.81
N GLY A 179 26.09 38.32 12.92
CA GLY A 179 25.16 39.43 12.90
C GLY A 179 23.69 39.06 12.91
N PHE A 180 23.37 37.76 12.96
CA PHE A 180 22.02 37.31 13.22
C PHE A 180 21.66 37.38 14.70
N GLU A 181 20.44 37.79 14.96
CA GLU A 181 19.80 37.65 16.27
C GLU A 181 18.53 36.80 16.06
N PHE A 182 18.64 35.52 16.26
CA PHE A 182 17.47 34.63 16.20
C PHE A 182 16.47 34.97 17.31
N GLU A 183 15.20 34.60 17.10
CA GLU A 183 14.15 35.00 18.02
C GLU A 183 14.33 34.38 19.39
N HIS A 184 14.63 33.09 19.45
CA HIS A 184 14.84 32.35 20.71
C HIS A 184 16.03 31.39 20.72
N SER A 185 16.99 31.55 19.83
CA SER A 185 18.22 30.77 19.84
C SER A 185 19.44 31.68 19.98
N ASN A 186 20.41 31.26 20.75
CA ASN A 186 21.73 31.90 20.83
C ASN A 186 22.74 31.29 19.85
N GLU A 187 22.31 30.36 19.01
CA GLU A 187 23.15 29.72 18.02
C GLU A 187 23.57 30.69 16.91
N GLN A 188 24.57 30.34 16.18
CA GLN A 188 25.03 31.04 14.98
C GLN A 188 25.29 30.01 13.90
N PHE A 189 25.13 30.41 12.64
CA PHE A 189 25.50 29.49 11.53
C PHE A 189 27.00 29.18 11.54
N PRO A 190 27.41 27.93 11.24
CA PRO A 190 26.61 26.78 10.91
C PRO A 190 25.98 26.12 12.17
N ILE A 191 24.74 25.69 12.08
CA ILE A 191 24.07 24.88 13.08
C ILE A 191 24.08 23.44 12.58
N ASN A 192 24.67 22.53 13.32
CA ASN A 192 24.86 21.16 12.87
C ASN A 192 24.21 20.14 13.81
N ASN A 193 23.87 18.98 13.28
CA ASN A 193 23.34 17.83 14.01
C ASN A 193 22.05 18.14 14.78
N ILE A 194 21.10 18.80 14.12
CA ILE A 194 19.73 18.87 14.61
C ILE A 194 19.09 17.51 14.33
N ILE A 195 18.81 16.76 15.38
CA ILE A 195 18.26 15.40 15.25
C ILE A 195 16.76 15.47 15.46
N LEU A 196 15.99 14.86 14.54
CA LEU A 196 14.52 14.78 14.58
C LEU A 196 14.05 13.36 14.30
N ASN A 197 12.96 12.97 14.93
CA ASN A 197 12.20 11.78 14.60
C ASN A 197 11.05 12.12 13.64
N ARG A 198 10.43 11.12 13.03
CA ARG A 198 9.27 11.29 12.13
C ARG A 198 8.20 12.17 12.79
N GLY A 199 7.77 13.19 12.07
CA GLY A 199 6.79 14.17 12.55
C GLY A 199 7.34 15.25 13.47
N GLU A 200 8.56 15.11 14.01
CA GLU A 200 9.18 16.20 14.74
C GLU A 200 9.62 17.31 13.79
N SER A 201 9.55 18.53 14.29
CA SER A 201 9.81 19.73 13.51
C SER A 201 10.80 20.67 14.19
N TYR A 202 11.44 21.50 13.39
CA TYR A 202 12.28 22.59 13.87
C TYR A 202 11.92 23.88 13.14
N VAL A 203 11.69 24.95 13.86
CA VAL A 203 11.43 26.28 13.30
C VAL A 203 12.54 27.22 13.69
N LEU A 204 13.22 27.84 12.70
CA LEU A 204 14.19 28.90 12.94
C LEU A 204 13.64 30.23 12.45
N ALA A 205 13.63 31.23 13.30
CA ALA A 205 13.04 32.55 13.02
C ALA A 205 13.98 33.67 13.34
N ALA A 206 13.94 34.74 12.54
CA ALA A 206 14.72 35.97 12.73
C ALA A 206 13.86 37.20 12.49
N ARG A 207 13.65 37.99 13.53
CA ARG A 207 12.84 39.20 13.47
C ARG A 207 13.63 40.36 12.86
N ALA A 208 13.06 40.97 11.82
CA ALA A 208 13.73 41.94 10.96
C ALA A 208 14.21 43.23 11.69
N ASP A 209 13.58 43.58 12.84
CA ASP A 209 13.91 44.79 13.63
C ASP A 209 15.02 44.56 14.66
N LYS A 210 15.37 43.31 15.00
CA LYS A 210 16.42 43.02 15.98
C LYS A 210 17.81 43.33 15.47
N ALA A 211 18.11 42.95 14.23
CA ALA A 211 19.41 43.18 13.60
C ALA A 211 19.24 43.51 12.12
N SER A 212 20.13 44.30 11.54
CA SER A 212 20.09 44.61 10.12
C SER A 212 20.30 43.36 9.24
N ALA A 213 21.09 42.38 9.70
CA ALA A 213 21.28 41.12 9.03
C ALA A 213 20.01 40.29 8.96
N ASN A 214 19.10 40.40 9.91
CA ASN A 214 17.86 39.64 9.96
C ASN A 214 16.88 39.99 8.84
N ARG A 215 17.03 41.17 8.21
CA ARG A 215 16.09 41.63 7.15
C ARG A 215 16.04 40.65 5.98
N ALA A 216 17.20 40.20 5.53
CA ALA A 216 17.35 39.26 4.41
C ALA A 216 18.21 38.05 4.72
N GLY A 217 18.71 38.00 5.96
CA GLY A 217 19.81 37.12 6.31
C GLY A 217 19.49 35.63 6.24
N LEU A 218 18.23 35.20 6.28
CA LEU A 218 17.86 33.81 6.11
C LEU A 218 17.82 33.39 4.63
N ILE A 219 17.78 34.35 3.68
CA ILE A 219 17.79 34.01 2.24
C ILE A 219 19.10 33.32 1.88
N GLY A 220 18.97 32.18 1.17
CA GLY A 220 20.11 31.38 0.71
C GLY A 220 20.63 30.38 1.73
N THR A 221 20.08 30.34 2.96
CA THR A 221 20.43 29.29 3.93
C THR A 221 20.29 27.93 3.27
N LEU A 222 21.34 27.12 3.36
CA LEU A 222 21.34 25.72 2.93
C LEU A 222 20.85 24.86 4.10
N ILE A 223 19.83 24.09 3.84
CA ILE A 223 19.34 23.02 4.70
C ILE A 223 19.78 21.71 4.04
N SER A 224 20.52 20.88 4.75
CA SER A 224 20.92 19.55 4.29
C SER A 224 20.63 18.50 5.35
N SER A 225 20.11 17.35 4.94
CA SER A 225 19.77 16.24 5.83
C SER A 225 20.33 14.94 5.28
N ASP A 226 20.47 13.94 6.15
CA ASP A 226 20.87 12.59 5.79
C ASP A 226 19.69 11.72 5.30
N LYS A 227 18.45 12.12 5.66
CA LYS A 227 17.21 11.49 5.25
C LYS A 227 16.22 12.52 4.75
N PRO A 228 15.17 12.12 4.01
CA PRO A 228 14.18 13.04 3.49
C PRO A 228 13.49 13.86 4.59
N ILE A 229 13.38 15.15 4.35
CA ILE A 229 12.61 16.09 5.15
C ILE A 229 11.67 16.91 4.26
N VAL A 230 10.70 17.57 4.87
CA VAL A 230 9.84 18.56 4.20
C VAL A 230 10.13 19.93 4.77
N VAL A 231 10.20 20.94 3.91
CA VAL A 231 10.59 22.31 4.29
C VAL A 231 9.52 23.32 3.90
N ASN A 232 9.08 24.12 4.88
CA ASN A 232 8.33 25.36 4.66
C ASN A 232 9.27 26.55 4.84
N THR A 233 9.05 27.60 4.04
CA THR A 233 9.85 28.82 4.11
C THR A 233 8.96 30.04 3.95
N GLY A 234 9.40 31.19 4.47
CA GLY A 234 8.70 32.42 4.25
C GLY A 234 8.89 33.47 5.31
N SER A 235 7.92 34.36 5.37
CA SER A 235 7.88 35.47 6.29
C SER A 235 6.47 35.67 6.84
N ALA A 236 6.36 35.85 8.14
CA ALA A 236 5.16 36.33 8.76
C ALA A 236 5.17 37.86 8.71
N ASN A 237 4.22 38.41 7.96
CA ASN A 237 4.05 39.88 7.83
C ASN A 237 5.29 40.60 7.27
N GLY A 238 5.76 40.18 6.10
CA GLY A 238 6.93 40.74 5.41
C GLY A 238 6.62 41.31 4.03
N SER A 239 7.64 41.83 3.33
CA SER A 239 7.55 42.30 1.94
C SER A 239 8.92 42.54 1.31
N PHE A 240 8.99 42.48 -0.01
CA PHE A 240 10.12 43.01 -0.79
C PHE A 240 10.02 44.54 -0.93
N GLY A 241 8.83 45.14 -0.93
CA GLY A 241 8.60 46.54 -1.11
C GLY A 241 8.97 47.40 0.10
N THR A 242 9.12 48.67 -0.13
CA THR A 242 9.46 49.69 0.91
C THR A 242 8.23 50.29 1.57
N GLY A 243 7.04 50.09 1.04
CA GLY A 243 5.77 50.58 1.57
C GLY A 243 5.29 49.89 2.86
N GLY A 244 4.10 50.23 3.32
CA GLY A 244 3.52 49.72 4.57
C GLY A 244 2.75 48.41 4.46
N ALA A 245 2.36 48.04 3.28
CA ALA A 245 1.57 46.82 3.06
C ALA A 245 2.42 45.55 3.22
N ARG A 246 1.95 44.63 4.04
CA ARG A 246 2.67 43.40 4.45
C ARG A 246 1.69 42.25 4.62
N ASP A 247 2.10 41.07 4.18
CA ASP A 247 1.32 39.85 4.34
C ASP A 247 2.21 38.67 4.74
N TYR A 248 1.59 37.52 4.99
CA TYR A 248 2.30 36.23 5.09
C TYR A 248 2.73 35.79 3.68
N GLY A 249 4.02 35.74 3.47
CA GLY A 249 4.59 35.11 2.28
C GLY A 249 5.17 33.77 2.68
N ILE A 250 4.42 32.70 2.51
CA ILE A 250 4.76 31.36 2.97
C ILE A 250 4.47 30.34 1.88
N ASP A 251 5.34 29.34 1.74
CA ASP A 251 5.04 28.15 0.93
C ASP A 251 5.91 26.96 1.35
N GLN A 252 5.52 25.79 0.93
CA GLN A 252 6.32 24.58 0.97
C GLN A 252 7.25 24.56 -0.23
N ILE A 253 8.51 24.16 -0.05
CA ILE A 253 9.51 24.09 -1.12
C ILE A 253 9.92 22.67 -1.42
N VAL A 254 10.64 22.48 -2.52
CA VAL A 254 11.08 21.17 -2.97
C VAL A 254 12.60 21.02 -2.91
N ASP A 255 13.07 19.79 -3.01
CA ASP A 255 14.50 19.45 -3.05
C ASP A 255 15.22 20.01 -4.28
N LEU A 256 16.54 20.16 -4.20
CA LEU A 256 17.42 20.56 -5.31
C LEU A 256 17.21 19.74 -6.58
N SER A 257 16.89 18.47 -6.45
CA SER A 257 16.63 17.57 -7.60
C SER A 257 15.35 17.92 -8.38
N LYS A 258 14.47 18.75 -7.81
CA LYS A 258 13.19 19.18 -8.38
C LYS A 258 13.18 20.65 -8.84
N VAL A 259 14.27 21.39 -8.66
CA VAL A 259 14.44 22.75 -9.22
C VAL A 259 15.05 22.67 -10.62
N GLY A 260 15.15 23.78 -11.30
CA GLY A 260 15.66 23.84 -12.66
C GLY A 260 16.26 25.19 -13.02
N LYS A 261 16.25 25.51 -14.31
CA LYS A 261 16.94 26.68 -14.88
C LYS A 261 16.02 27.68 -15.55
N GLU A 262 14.79 27.34 -15.83
CA GLU A 262 13.86 28.16 -16.61
C GLU A 262 12.54 28.34 -15.86
N TYR A 263 12.05 29.57 -15.78
CA TYR A 263 10.89 29.94 -15.00
C TYR A 263 10.08 31.01 -15.73
N ILE A 264 8.76 30.95 -15.65
CA ILE A 264 7.84 31.99 -16.16
C ILE A 264 6.94 32.46 -15.02
N PHE A 265 6.81 33.77 -14.90
CA PHE A 265 6.03 34.45 -13.88
C PHE A 265 4.88 35.21 -14.50
N VAL A 266 3.75 35.24 -13.81
CA VAL A 266 2.61 36.08 -14.18
C VAL A 266 2.41 37.14 -13.11
N LYS A 267 2.36 38.40 -13.52
CA LYS A 267 2.18 39.54 -12.64
C LYS A 267 0.80 39.50 -11.97
N GLY A 268 0.76 39.69 -10.66
CA GLY A 268 -0.47 39.88 -9.89
C GLY A 268 -1.15 41.22 -10.17
N ASN A 269 -1.79 41.76 -9.13
CA ASN A 269 -2.48 43.07 -9.18
C ASN A 269 -1.71 44.16 -8.49
N GLY A 270 -0.53 43.89 -7.97
CA GLY A 270 0.28 44.87 -7.21
C GLY A 270 1.04 45.85 -8.09
N GLU A 271 1.60 46.89 -7.42
CA GLU A 271 2.58 47.76 -8.03
C GLU A 271 3.92 47.07 -8.26
N ASN A 272 4.74 47.62 -9.17
CA ASN A 272 6.04 47.03 -9.53
C ASN A 272 6.97 46.79 -8.32
N SER A 273 6.93 47.64 -7.34
CA SER A 273 7.76 47.48 -6.13
C SER A 273 7.40 46.29 -5.24
N TYR A 274 6.29 45.61 -5.55
CA TYR A 274 5.79 44.46 -4.79
C TYR A 274 5.63 43.18 -5.64
N GLU A 275 5.72 43.29 -6.95
CA GLU A 275 5.68 42.15 -7.87
C GLU A 275 7.12 41.70 -8.20
N ASN A 276 7.79 41.10 -7.24
CA ASN A 276 9.20 40.76 -7.33
C ASN A 276 9.41 39.26 -7.54
N VAL A 277 10.54 38.91 -8.13
CA VAL A 277 11.01 37.53 -8.21
C VAL A 277 12.35 37.42 -7.47
N LEU A 278 12.42 36.49 -6.52
CA LEU A 278 13.63 36.15 -5.78
C LEU A 278 14.27 34.90 -6.39
N VAL A 279 15.51 35.04 -6.89
CA VAL A 279 16.33 33.92 -7.39
C VAL A 279 17.43 33.65 -6.38
N VAL A 280 17.45 32.41 -5.81
CA VAL A 280 18.47 31.94 -4.89
C VAL A 280 19.29 30.88 -5.58
N VAL A 281 20.59 31.12 -5.78
CA VAL A 281 21.44 30.19 -6.54
C VAL A 281 22.06 29.14 -5.64
N HIS A 282 22.18 27.91 -6.16
CA HIS A 282 22.76 26.79 -5.41
C HIS A 282 24.26 26.63 -5.63
N GLU A 283 24.77 26.94 -6.84
CA GLU A 283 26.16 26.76 -7.23
C GLU A 283 26.88 28.08 -7.54
N ASP A 284 28.20 28.10 -7.35
CA ASP A 284 29.05 29.23 -7.71
C ASP A 284 29.00 29.58 -9.21
N ASN A 285 29.18 30.86 -9.51
CA ASN A 285 29.24 31.40 -10.88
C ASN A 285 27.95 31.09 -11.66
N THR A 286 26.79 31.16 -11.03
CA THR A 286 25.49 31.05 -11.71
C THR A 286 25.10 32.39 -12.33
N GLU A 287 24.95 32.43 -13.65
CA GLU A 287 24.44 33.58 -14.39
C GLU A 287 22.92 33.63 -14.38
N ILE A 288 22.34 34.81 -14.18
CA ILE A 288 20.89 35.03 -14.15
C ILE A 288 20.51 35.93 -15.33
N PHE A 289 19.55 35.49 -16.12
CA PHE A 289 19.00 36.20 -17.28
C PHE A 289 17.52 36.53 -17.03
N VAL A 290 17.08 37.68 -17.48
CA VAL A 290 15.68 38.12 -17.41
C VAL A 290 15.24 38.58 -18.78
N ASN A 291 14.16 37.99 -19.30
CA ASN A 291 13.63 38.24 -20.65
C ASN A 291 14.68 38.11 -21.79
N GLY A 292 15.68 37.23 -21.58
CA GLY A 292 16.76 36.99 -22.50
C GLY A 292 18.02 37.84 -22.27
N ASP A 293 17.98 38.86 -21.40
CA ASP A 293 19.13 39.70 -21.08
C ASP A 293 19.87 39.19 -19.85
N SER A 294 21.21 39.09 -19.96
CA SER A 294 22.07 38.80 -18.79
C SER A 294 22.01 39.94 -17.77
N LYS A 295 21.75 39.62 -16.51
CA LYS A 295 21.63 40.62 -15.44
C LYS A 295 22.80 40.58 -14.46
N VAL A 296 23.13 39.41 -13.93
CA VAL A 296 24.12 39.27 -12.86
C VAL A 296 24.62 37.84 -12.75
N THR A 297 25.82 37.66 -12.19
CA THR A 297 26.35 36.40 -11.74
C THR A 297 26.35 36.36 -10.22
N ARG A 298 26.00 35.19 -9.63
CA ARG A 298 25.94 34.94 -8.18
C ARG A 298 26.66 33.65 -7.82
N ASN A 299 27.15 33.59 -6.57
CA ASN A 299 27.76 32.40 -6.00
C ASN A 299 26.75 31.63 -5.11
N ALA A 300 27.08 30.40 -4.78
CA ALA A 300 26.23 29.52 -3.96
C ALA A 300 25.72 30.19 -2.68
N GLY A 301 24.39 30.17 -2.49
CA GLY A 301 23.73 30.82 -1.36
C GLY A 301 23.50 32.33 -1.49
N GLU A 302 24.03 32.98 -2.56
CA GLU A 302 23.67 34.35 -2.89
C GLU A 302 22.32 34.38 -3.64
N TYR A 303 21.71 35.56 -3.70
CA TYR A 303 20.43 35.77 -4.34
C TYR A 303 20.42 37.03 -5.21
N TYR A 304 19.39 37.12 -6.05
CA TYR A 304 19.08 38.29 -6.83
C TYR A 304 17.55 38.54 -6.83
N ILE A 305 17.16 39.79 -6.57
CA ILE A 305 15.75 40.20 -6.66
C ILE A 305 15.55 40.88 -8.00
N VAL A 306 14.63 40.29 -8.80
CA VAL A 306 14.17 40.90 -10.05
C VAL A 306 12.97 41.77 -9.74
N GLU A 307 13.10 43.07 -10.00
CA GLU A 307 12.05 44.03 -9.73
C GLU A 307 10.87 43.90 -10.71
N GLY A 308 9.68 44.25 -10.27
CA GLY A 308 8.45 44.13 -11.04
C GLY A 308 8.34 45.02 -12.28
N ASP A 309 9.24 45.99 -12.47
CA ASP A 309 9.36 46.77 -13.71
C ASP A 309 9.91 45.94 -14.88
N GLN A 310 10.47 44.76 -14.61
CA GLN A 310 10.93 43.80 -15.62
C GLN A 310 9.80 42.95 -16.23
N PHE A 311 8.57 43.00 -15.68
CA PHE A 311 7.43 42.37 -16.32
C PHE A 311 7.09 43.08 -17.66
N ILE A 312 7.06 42.30 -18.71
CA ILE A 312 6.65 42.74 -20.07
C ILE A 312 5.29 42.10 -20.39
N ASN A 313 4.28 42.94 -20.67
CA ASN A 313 2.93 42.44 -20.94
C ASN A 313 2.34 41.53 -19.84
N ASN A 314 2.62 41.84 -18.58
CA ASN A 314 2.20 41.08 -17.40
C ASN A 314 2.84 39.68 -17.23
N ASN A 315 3.90 39.35 -17.92
CA ASN A 315 4.68 38.14 -17.67
C ASN A 315 6.20 38.43 -17.70
N MET A 316 6.96 37.48 -17.20
CA MET A 316 8.42 37.59 -17.14
C MET A 316 9.03 36.20 -17.29
N TYR A 317 10.05 36.09 -18.08
CA TYR A 317 10.87 34.88 -18.20
C TYR A 317 12.22 35.11 -17.50
N VAL A 318 12.54 34.17 -16.60
CA VAL A 318 13.85 34.15 -15.93
C VAL A 318 14.52 32.82 -16.23
N ASN A 319 15.77 32.85 -16.63
CA ASN A 319 16.59 31.65 -16.75
C ASN A 319 17.96 31.85 -16.07
N THR A 320 18.50 30.72 -15.61
CA THR A 320 19.78 30.64 -14.92
C THR A 320 20.70 29.64 -15.62
N SER A 321 22.00 29.86 -15.54
CA SER A 321 22.97 28.92 -16.14
C SER A 321 23.05 27.59 -15.39
N LYS A 322 22.61 27.55 -14.12
CA LYS A 322 22.57 26.37 -13.24
C LYS A 322 21.29 26.35 -12.43
N ASP A 323 20.94 25.18 -11.88
CA ASP A 323 19.71 24.99 -11.12
C ASP A 323 19.61 25.93 -9.93
N SER A 324 18.44 26.54 -9.75
CA SER A 324 18.21 27.60 -8.77
C SER A 324 16.84 27.50 -8.11
N PHE A 325 16.73 27.94 -6.88
CA PHE A 325 15.45 28.03 -6.17
C PHE A 325 14.82 29.40 -6.45
N VAL A 326 13.57 29.41 -6.86
CA VAL A 326 12.96 30.66 -7.31
C VAL A 326 11.60 30.90 -6.65
N TYR A 327 11.36 32.12 -6.21
CA TYR A 327 10.18 32.54 -5.49
C TYR A 327 9.54 33.74 -6.14
N GLN A 328 8.21 33.84 -6.13
CA GLN A 328 7.48 35.01 -6.61
C GLN A 328 6.75 35.70 -5.46
N GLY A 329 6.96 37.00 -5.30
CA GLY A 329 6.06 37.88 -4.57
C GLY A 329 4.94 38.32 -5.50
N ILE A 330 3.68 38.18 -5.07
CA ILE A 330 2.50 38.54 -5.86
C ILE A 330 1.60 39.52 -5.10
N GLY A 331 1.25 40.62 -5.73
CA GLY A 331 0.36 41.62 -5.15
C GLY A 331 -1.12 41.32 -5.35
N GLY A 332 -1.93 41.51 -4.29
CA GLY A 332 -3.36 41.27 -4.29
C GLY A 332 -4.24 42.41 -4.78
N THR A 333 -3.82 43.67 -4.58
CA THR A 333 -4.59 44.86 -4.94
C THR A 333 -3.81 45.84 -5.80
N THR A 334 -4.52 46.75 -6.50
CA THR A 334 -3.91 47.75 -7.39
C THR A 334 -3.42 48.99 -6.67
N SER A 335 -3.83 49.22 -5.40
CA SER A 335 -3.54 50.47 -4.68
C SER A 335 -2.55 50.32 -3.53
N GLU A 336 -2.51 49.17 -2.93
CA GLU A 336 -1.56 48.77 -1.90
C GLU A 336 -1.10 47.36 -2.17
N ALA A 337 0.15 47.13 -1.93
CA ALA A 337 0.73 45.90 -2.25
C ALA A 337 0.64 44.93 -1.07
N ASN A 338 -0.45 44.27 -1.00
CA ASN A 338 -0.55 43.08 -0.16
C ASN A 338 0.08 41.98 -0.90
N GLN A 339 1.02 41.31 -0.28
CA GLN A 339 1.95 40.41 -0.95
C GLN A 339 1.91 39.01 -0.35
N GLY A 340 1.47 38.04 -1.15
CA GLY A 340 1.82 36.65 -0.94
C GLY A 340 3.21 36.36 -1.53
N MET A 341 3.90 35.35 -1.07
CA MET A 341 5.12 34.83 -1.67
C MET A 341 5.00 33.32 -1.75
N PHE A 342 5.35 32.75 -2.88
CA PHE A 342 5.32 31.32 -3.08
C PHE A 342 6.50 30.80 -3.91
N PHE A 343 6.81 29.53 -3.76
CA PHE A 343 7.83 28.83 -4.53
C PHE A 343 7.32 28.48 -5.92
N VAL A 344 8.12 28.78 -6.96
CA VAL A 344 7.70 28.59 -8.35
C VAL A 344 8.39 27.36 -8.94
N PRO A 345 7.64 26.42 -9.53
CA PRO A 345 8.22 25.27 -10.20
C PRO A 345 8.97 25.69 -11.46
N PRO A 346 10.06 24.99 -11.82
CA PRO A 346 10.75 25.24 -13.10
C PRO A 346 9.90 24.76 -14.28
N LEU A 347 10.14 25.34 -15.44
CA LEU A 347 9.61 24.78 -16.67
C LEU A 347 10.20 23.39 -16.88
N SER A 348 9.34 22.43 -16.95
CA SER A 348 9.67 21.01 -17.14
C SER A 348 8.58 20.38 -17.97
N CYS A 349 8.96 19.74 -19.06
CA CYS A 349 7.99 19.01 -19.87
C CYS A 349 7.32 17.84 -19.15
N GLY A 350 7.81 17.47 -17.96
CA GLY A 350 7.14 16.56 -17.05
C GLY A 350 6.00 17.18 -16.25
N SER A 351 5.84 18.50 -16.32
CA SER A 351 4.76 19.24 -15.63
C SER A 351 3.47 19.20 -16.44
N ARG A 352 3.00 18.02 -16.76
CA ARG A 352 1.74 17.79 -17.43
C ARG A 352 0.66 17.48 -16.40
N GLY A 353 -0.54 17.85 -16.73
CA GLY A 353 -1.71 17.47 -15.98
C GLY A 353 -2.58 18.61 -15.55
N ASP A 354 -3.69 18.21 -15.01
CA ASP A 354 -4.78 19.08 -14.60
C ASP A 354 -4.63 19.42 -13.12
N VAL A 355 -5.22 20.51 -12.72
CA VAL A 355 -5.53 20.81 -11.33
C VAL A 355 -7.01 20.53 -11.13
N ASP A 356 -7.33 19.39 -10.57
CA ASP A 356 -8.70 18.91 -10.53
C ASP A 356 -9.58 19.63 -9.53
N ASN A 357 -9.00 20.16 -8.46
CA ASN A 357 -9.78 20.79 -7.42
C ASN A 357 -8.98 21.75 -6.55
N ILE A 358 -9.08 23.05 -6.78
CA ILE A 358 -8.72 24.10 -5.83
C ILE A 358 -9.98 24.37 -4.99
N PRO A 359 -10.09 23.86 -3.75
CA PRO A 359 -11.32 23.93 -3.00
C PRO A 359 -11.57 25.35 -2.52
N GLN A 360 -12.81 25.84 -2.68
CA GLN A 360 -13.27 27.14 -2.19
C GLN A 360 -12.22 28.25 -2.39
N ILE A 361 -11.87 28.52 -3.65
CA ILE A 361 -10.79 29.45 -4.04
C ILE A 361 -10.97 30.87 -3.46
N ASP A 362 -12.21 31.25 -3.21
CA ASP A 362 -12.64 32.54 -2.71
C ASP A 362 -12.85 32.58 -1.16
N LYS A 363 -12.34 31.58 -0.43
CA LYS A 363 -12.58 31.50 1.02
C LYS A 363 -11.30 31.27 1.82
N ILE A 364 -11.28 31.88 3.02
CA ILE A 364 -10.51 31.42 4.17
C ILE A 364 -11.51 31.23 5.32
N GLY A 365 -11.90 29.98 5.57
CA GLY A 365 -12.99 29.62 6.45
C GLY A 365 -14.30 30.28 6.04
N THR A 366 -14.84 31.12 6.92
CA THR A 366 -16.09 31.87 6.65
C THR A 366 -15.85 33.21 5.94
N LEU A 367 -14.59 33.66 5.84
CA LEU A 367 -14.25 34.93 5.20
C LEU A 367 -14.26 34.80 3.68
N THR A 368 -14.80 35.80 3.00
CA THR A 368 -14.90 35.81 1.53
C THR A 368 -13.80 36.70 0.94
N PHE A 369 -13.11 36.19 -0.05
CA PHE A 369 -12.05 36.84 -0.82
C PHE A 369 -12.43 36.86 -2.30
N THR A 370 -11.74 37.66 -3.09
CA THR A 370 -11.78 37.54 -4.56
C THR A 370 -10.75 36.49 -4.97
N GLY A 371 -11.23 35.37 -5.49
CA GLY A 371 -10.36 34.26 -5.95
C GLY A 371 -9.83 34.51 -7.35
N GLY A 372 -8.60 34.06 -7.60
CA GLY A 372 -7.97 34.13 -8.92
C GLY A 372 -6.88 33.07 -9.11
N ILE A 373 -6.54 32.84 -10.37
CA ILE A 373 -5.44 31.96 -10.79
C ILE A 373 -4.55 32.65 -11.80
N THR A 374 -3.28 32.21 -11.84
CA THR A 374 -2.42 32.45 -12.97
C THR A 374 -2.12 31.13 -13.66
N ILE A 375 -2.01 31.16 -14.97
CA ILE A 375 -1.74 29.97 -15.78
C ILE A 375 -0.55 30.25 -16.68
N VAL A 376 0.39 29.31 -16.76
CA VAL A 376 1.42 29.24 -17.78
C VAL A 376 1.23 27.93 -18.55
N THR A 377 1.18 27.98 -19.85
CA THR A 377 1.04 26.82 -20.74
C THR A 377 1.70 27.06 -22.09
N LYS A 378 1.79 26.03 -22.93
CA LYS A 378 2.31 26.18 -24.32
C LYS A 378 1.39 27.05 -25.14
N GLU A 379 1.99 27.69 -26.17
CA GLU A 379 1.22 28.42 -27.20
C GLU A 379 0.28 27.46 -27.96
N ASN A 380 -0.95 27.87 -28.17
CA ASN A 380 -2.05 27.11 -28.81
C ASN A 380 -2.63 25.96 -27.98
N SER A 381 -2.30 25.83 -26.72
CA SER A 381 -2.96 24.87 -25.84
C SER A 381 -4.41 25.26 -25.56
N GLU A 382 -5.29 24.27 -25.54
CA GLU A 382 -6.66 24.43 -25.07
C GLU A 382 -6.65 24.46 -23.53
N VAL A 383 -7.26 25.49 -22.96
CA VAL A 383 -7.36 25.69 -21.51
C VAL A 383 -8.82 25.66 -21.09
N LEU A 384 -9.17 24.80 -20.17
CA LEU A 384 -10.52 24.69 -19.59
C LEU A 384 -10.52 25.06 -18.10
N ILE A 385 -11.59 25.68 -17.66
CA ILE A 385 -11.89 25.93 -16.24
C ILE A 385 -13.21 25.27 -15.92
N ASN A 386 -13.20 24.37 -14.91
CA ASN A 386 -14.36 23.55 -14.55
C ASN A 386 -14.95 22.75 -15.73
N GLY A 387 -14.08 22.37 -16.68
CA GLY A 387 -14.48 21.67 -17.90
C GLY A 387 -15.01 22.55 -19.03
N ASP A 388 -15.13 23.86 -18.81
CA ASP A 388 -15.65 24.82 -19.79
C ASP A 388 -14.54 25.66 -20.42
N ASP A 389 -14.69 25.99 -21.70
CA ASP A 389 -13.81 26.91 -22.41
C ASP A 389 -13.74 28.29 -21.71
N LEU A 390 -12.57 28.95 -21.82
CA LEU A 390 -12.38 30.29 -21.28
C LEU A 390 -13.40 31.30 -21.82
N SER A 391 -13.85 31.13 -23.07
CA SER A 391 -14.87 32.00 -23.69
C SER A 391 -16.29 31.79 -23.10
N SER A 392 -16.52 30.69 -22.44
CA SER A 392 -17.82 30.31 -21.86
C SER A 392 -17.96 30.72 -20.40
N GLN A 393 -16.90 31.27 -19.79
CA GLN A 393 -16.90 31.64 -18.38
C GLN A 393 -17.91 32.76 -18.08
N PRO A 394 -18.52 32.80 -16.86
CA PRO A 394 -19.45 33.86 -16.45
C PRO A 394 -18.87 35.25 -16.58
N GLY A 395 -19.69 36.26 -16.89
CA GLY A 395 -19.23 37.64 -17.06
C GLY A 395 -18.66 38.31 -15.80
N SER A 396 -18.74 37.65 -14.64
CA SER A 396 -18.07 38.04 -13.39
C SER A 396 -16.60 37.64 -13.37
N VAL A 397 -16.19 36.70 -14.22
CA VAL A 397 -14.82 36.22 -14.35
C VAL A 397 -14.08 37.11 -15.34
N ASN A 398 -12.95 37.68 -14.89
CA ASN A 398 -12.12 38.52 -15.75
C ASN A 398 -10.90 37.72 -16.23
N ILE A 399 -10.75 37.58 -17.54
CA ILE A 399 -9.66 36.82 -18.15
C ILE A 399 -8.73 37.78 -18.89
N THR A 400 -7.44 37.71 -18.56
CA THR A 400 -6.36 38.40 -19.28
C THR A 400 -5.46 37.33 -19.90
N GLY A 401 -5.27 37.38 -21.22
CA GLY A 401 -4.49 36.39 -21.95
C GLY A 401 -5.30 35.77 -23.12
N PRO A 402 -4.70 34.89 -23.97
CA PRO A 402 -3.30 34.47 -23.89
C PRO A 402 -2.32 35.59 -24.16
N THR A 403 -1.23 35.65 -23.37
CA THR A 403 -0.18 36.65 -23.57
C THR A 403 1.15 35.93 -23.79
N SER A 404 1.78 36.17 -24.97
CA SER A 404 3.08 35.56 -25.29
C SER A 404 4.17 36.01 -24.33
N VAL A 405 5.10 35.08 -24.04
CA VAL A 405 6.22 35.31 -23.11
C VAL A 405 7.45 35.78 -23.89
N THR A 406 7.99 36.96 -23.53
CA THR A 406 9.19 37.51 -24.13
C THR A 406 10.39 36.60 -23.90
N ALA A 407 11.16 36.32 -24.94
CA ALA A 407 12.30 35.41 -25.00
C ALA A 407 11.95 33.90 -24.78
N LYS A 408 10.65 33.54 -24.61
CA LYS A 408 10.16 32.16 -24.54
C LYS A 408 8.81 32.05 -25.24
N ASN A 409 8.74 32.40 -26.52
CA ASN A 409 7.50 32.56 -27.31
C ASN A 409 6.69 31.26 -27.46
N SER A 410 7.25 30.11 -27.15
CA SER A 410 6.52 28.84 -27.12
C SER A 410 5.54 28.72 -25.96
N TYR A 411 5.51 29.70 -25.05
CA TYR A 411 4.59 29.74 -23.92
C TYR A 411 3.71 30.99 -23.94
N VAL A 412 2.53 30.83 -23.36
CA VAL A 412 1.57 31.90 -23.09
C VAL A 412 1.14 31.86 -21.63
N THR A 413 0.64 33.03 -21.20
CA THR A 413 0.18 33.20 -19.82
C THR A 413 -1.24 33.74 -19.78
N TYR A 414 -1.96 33.35 -18.73
CA TYR A 414 -3.27 33.90 -18.39
C TYR A 414 -3.28 34.37 -16.94
N LYS A 415 -4.07 35.41 -16.68
CA LYS A 415 -4.49 35.79 -15.32
C LYS A 415 -6.01 35.87 -15.32
N ILE A 416 -6.61 35.16 -14.38
CA ILE A 416 -8.06 35.00 -14.25
C ILE A 416 -8.47 35.35 -12.84
N THR A 417 -9.47 36.22 -12.66
CA THR A 417 -9.97 36.67 -11.35
C THR A 417 -11.48 36.64 -11.31
N GLY A 418 -12.05 36.65 -10.12
CA GLY A 418 -13.50 36.56 -9.90
C GLY A 418 -14.03 35.13 -9.86
N LEU A 419 -13.12 34.15 -9.68
CA LEU A 419 -13.45 32.75 -9.47
C LEU A 419 -14.01 32.50 -8.06
N THR A 420 -14.95 31.60 -7.95
CA THR A 420 -15.62 31.24 -6.69
C THR A 420 -15.83 29.73 -6.58
N GLY A 421 -15.90 29.24 -5.34
CA GLY A 421 -16.14 27.82 -5.08
C GLY A 421 -14.93 26.92 -5.43
N ASN A 422 -15.21 25.68 -5.79
CA ASN A 422 -14.21 24.73 -6.23
C ASN A 422 -13.82 24.99 -7.69
N VAL A 423 -12.55 25.02 -8.00
CA VAL A 423 -12.02 25.33 -9.35
C VAL A 423 -11.12 24.23 -9.83
N SER A 424 -11.41 23.71 -11.02
CA SER A 424 -10.49 22.85 -11.76
C SER A 424 -9.91 23.60 -12.96
N VAL A 425 -8.70 23.23 -13.35
CA VAL A 425 -8.00 23.81 -14.52
C VAL A 425 -7.36 22.66 -15.27
N SER A 426 -7.59 22.61 -16.59
CA SER A 426 -6.91 21.65 -17.48
C SER A 426 -6.27 22.33 -18.67
N SER A 427 -5.25 21.71 -19.22
CA SER A 427 -4.59 22.16 -20.47
C SER A 427 -4.24 20.95 -21.33
N SER A 428 -4.31 21.15 -22.65
CA SER A 428 -3.87 20.13 -23.60
C SER A 428 -2.33 19.93 -23.65
N ASP A 429 -1.56 20.73 -22.92
CA ASP A 429 -0.10 20.66 -22.84
C ASP A 429 0.37 21.00 -21.41
N GLU A 430 1.67 21.26 -21.21
CA GLU A 430 2.21 21.64 -19.90
C GLU A 430 1.34 22.68 -19.18
N LEU A 431 1.12 22.48 -17.88
CA LEU A 431 0.26 23.35 -17.09
C LEU A 431 0.94 23.74 -15.76
N TYR A 432 1.06 25.04 -15.54
CA TYR A 432 1.55 25.62 -14.29
C TYR A 432 0.48 26.55 -13.76
N VAL A 433 -0.09 26.25 -12.59
CA VAL A 433 -1.18 27.00 -11.99
C VAL A 433 -0.80 27.47 -10.61
N SER A 434 -0.76 28.79 -10.40
CA SER A 434 -0.84 29.37 -9.08
C SER A 434 -2.25 29.87 -8.77
N TYR A 435 -2.63 29.83 -7.53
CA TYR A 435 -3.82 30.55 -7.08
C TYR A 435 -3.43 31.74 -6.20
N PHE A 436 -4.28 32.75 -6.18
CA PHE A 436 -4.20 33.85 -5.25
C PHE A 436 -5.61 34.31 -4.87
N ASN A 437 -5.73 34.90 -3.70
CA ASN A 437 -6.97 35.56 -3.31
C ASN A 437 -6.67 36.85 -2.55
N PHE A 438 -7.61 37.76 -2.53
CA PHE A 438 -7.47 39.03 -1.84
C PHE A 438 -8.80 39.57 -1.34
N ASN A 439 -8.75 40.26 -0.18
CA ASN A 439 -9.86 40.98 0.41
C ASN A 439 -9.31 42.27 1.08
N GLY A 440 -9.48 43.40 0.41
CA GLY A 440 -8.90 44.68 0.88
C GLY A 440 -7.38 44.57 1.06
N ALA A 441 -6.90 44.68 2.31
CA ALA A 441 -5.50 44.62 2.64
C ALA A 441 -4.92 43.23 2.81
N ALA A 442 -5.73 42.19 2.89
CA ALA A 442 -5.27 40.79 3.04
C ALA A 442 -5.13 40.12 1.67
N ALA A 443 -4.02 39.48 1.44
CA ALA A 443 -3.82 38.63 0.25
C ALA A 443 -3.07 37.34 0.59
N SER A 444 -3.31 36.29 -0.19
CA SER A 444 -2.59 35.03 -0.08
C SER A 444 -2.47 34.35 -1.45
N GLY A 445 -1.53 33.44 -1.58
CA GLY A 445 -1.36 32.67 -2.80
C GLY A 445 -0.35 31.57 -2.64
N SER A 446 -0.42 30.58 -3.52
CA SER A 446 0.52 29.48 -3.60
C SER A 446 0.42 28.75 -4.96
N PHE A 447 1.32 27.82 -5.25
CA PHE A 447 1.32 27.04 -6.49
C PHE A 447 0.62 25.68 -6.28
N PHE A 448 -0.32 25.35 -7.17
CA PHE A 448 -1.10 24.09 -7.16
C PHE A 448 -0.62 23.04 -8.16
N SER A 449 0.28 23.37 -9.09
CA SER A 449 0.77 22.43 -10.09
C SER A 449 2.18 22.76 -10.55
N GLY A 450 2.79 21.84 -11.31
CA GLY A 450 4.05 22.12 -12.00
C GLY A 450 5.23 21.24 -11.59
N PHE A 451 5.02 20.16 -10.84
CA PHE A 451 6.08 19.19 -10.53
C PHE A 451 5.77 17.84 -11.18
N ALA A 452 6.79 17.20 -11.76
CA ALA A 452 6.69 15.85 -12.28
C ALA A 452 6.72 14.82 -11.13
N SER A 453 6.01 13.70 -11.32
CA SER A 453 6.02 12.56 -10.40
C SER A 453 6.50 11.28 -11.08
N ASN A 454 7.03 10.34 -10.31
CA ASN A 454 7.30 8.99 -10.80
C ASN A 454 5.99 8.25 -11.10
N PRO A 455 6.01 7.20 -11.96
CA PRO A 455 4.87 6.33 -12.13
C PRO A 455 4.47 5.71 -10.80
N SER A 456 3.19 5.83 -10.43
CA SER A 456 2.62 5.15 -9.28
C SER A 456 1.89 3.90 -9.76
N LEU A 457 2.15 2.77 -9.10
CA LEU A 457 1.53 1.48 -9.40
C LEU A 457 0.44 1.18 -8.39
N ASP A 458 -0.75 0.92 -8.89
CA ASP A 458 -1.82 0.31 -8.11
C ASP A 458 -1.98 -1.16 -8.54
N LEU A 459 -2.06 -2.04 -7.57
CA LEU A 459 -2.52 -3.40 -7.75
C LEU A 459 -4.04 -3.39 -7.76
N ASN A 460 -4.62 -3.53 -8.95
CA ASN A 460 -6.05 -3.77 -9.02
C ASN A 460 -6.28 -5.26 -8.76
N LEU A 461 -6.57 -5.62 -7.51
CA LEU A 461 -6.96 -6.96 -7.08
C LEU A 461 -8.40 -7.22 -7.52
N SER A 462 -8.66 -7.20 -8.83
CA SER A 462 -10.00 -7.45 -9.34
C SER A 462 -10.35 -8.93 -9.19
N ALA A 463 -11.36 -9.19 -8.39
CA ALA A 463 -12.19 -10.41 -8.33
C ALA A 463 -11.60 -11.69 -7.72
N SER A 464 -10.31 -11.84 -7.48
CA SER A 464 -9.80 -12.88 -6.58
C SER A 464 -9.04 -12.23 -5.44
N LYS A 465 -9.31 -12.62 -4.22
CA LYS A 465 -8.60 -12.18 -3.01
C LYS A 465 -7.14 -12.69 -2.93
N LEU A 466 -6.55 -13.09 -4.04
CA LEU A 466 -5.32 -13.88 -4.11
C LEU A 466 -4.01 -13.08 -4.17
N GLY A 467 -4.03 -11.74 -4.02
CA GLY A 467 -2.77 -10.98 -3.93
C GLY A 467 -1.96 -10.91 -5.25
N SER A 468 -0.62 -10.87 -5.15
CA SER A 468 0.30 -10.67 -6.28
C SER A 468 0.79 -11.98 -6.89
N CYS A 469 -0.12 -12.82 -7.37
CA CYS A 469 0.19 -14.11 -7.98
C CYS A 469 -0.60 -14.41 -9.26
N ILE A 470 -0.11 -15.33 -10.08
CA ILE A 470 -0.74 -15.82 -11.31
C ILE A 470 -1.00 -17.33 -11.19
N ASN A 471 -2.11 -17.82 -11.79
CA ASN A 471 -2.44 -19.24 -11.77
C ASN A 471 -1.63 -20.04 -12.81
N GLU A 472 -1.61 -21.36 -12.70
CA GLU A 472 -0.85 -22.26 -13.58
C GLU A 472 -1.22 -22.16 -15.06
N SER A 473 -2.44 -21.78 -15.38
CA SER A 473 -2.86 -21.61 -16.77
C SER A 473 -2.26 -20.34 -17.43
N GLY A 474 -1.49 -19.53 -16.69
CA GLY A 474 -0.96 -18.26 -17.16
C GLY A 474 -2.05 -17.18 -17.32
N THR A 475 -3.28 -17.47 -16.85
CA THR A 475 -4.35 -16.48 -16.81
C THR A 475 -4.11 -15.63 -15.56
N SER A 476 -3.69 -14.40 -15.73
CA SER A 476 -3.46 -13.50 -14.61
C SER A 476 -4.78 -12.95 -14.10
N ASN A 477 -5.00 -13.05 -12.80
CA ASN A 477 -6.03 -12.30 -12.09
C ASN A 477 -5.50 -10.97 -11.57
N VAL A 478 -4.19 -10.73 -11.75
CA VAL A 478 -3.49 -9.51 -11.33
C VAL A 478 -3.44 -8.54 -12.49
N VAL A 479 -3.98 -7.35 -12.30
CA VAL A 479 -3.82 -6.24 -13.22
C VAL A 479 -2.98 -5.18 -12.52
N LEU A 480 -1.78 -4.94 -13.04
CA LEU A 480 -0.95 -3.81 -12.64
C LEU A 480 -1.41 -2.58 -13.39
N ASN A 481 -1.72 -1.50 -12.68
CA ASN A 481 -2.23 -0.27 -13.28
C ASN A 481 -1.34 0.92 -12.91
N VAL A 482 -1.08 1.80 -13.87
CA VAL A 482 -0.37 3.07 -13.65
C VAL A 482 -1.41 4.13 -13.31
N SER A 483 -1.55 4.46 -12.03
CA SER A 483 -2.59 5.38 -11.55
C SER A 483 -2.41 6.82 -12.05
N ASN A 484 -1.17 7.24 -12.31
CA ASN A 484 -0.84 8.58 -12.82
C ASN A 484 -0.35 8.59 -14.29
N ASN A 485 -0.87 7.67 -15.10
CA ASN A 485 -0.46 7.49 -16.50
C ASN A 485 -0.53 8.78 -17.34
N GLY A 486 -1.47 9.68 -17.07
CA GLY A 486 -1.60 10.96 -17.76
C GLY A 486 -0.40 11.90 -17.65
N ASN A 487 0.51 11.64 -16.71
CA ASN A 487 1.74 12.40 -16.54
C ASN A 487 2.83 12.03 -17.56
N PHE A 488 2.65 10.98 -18.34
CA PHE A 488 3.66 10.45 -19.27
C PHE A 488 3.15 10.44 -20.70
N ASP A 489 4.05 10.66 -21.68
CA ASP A 489 3.74 10.51 -23.10
C ASP A 489 3.52 9.05 -23.47
N SER A 490 4.23 8.18 -22.81
CA SER A 490 4.10 6.73 -22.95
C SER A 490 4.66 6.04 -21.72
N VAL A 491 4.23 4.81 -21.51
CA VAL A 491 4.78 3.92 -20.50
C VAL A 491 5.36 2.69 -21.18
N GLN A 492 6.28 2.02 -20.49
CA GLN A 492 6.88 0.76 -20.93
C GLN A 492 7.08 -0.14 -19.73
N TRP A 493 6.45 -1.30 -19.75
CA TRP A 493 6.62 -2.32 -18.71
C TRP A 493 7.96 -3.03 -18.85
N GLU A 494 8.58 -3.31 -17.73
CA GLU A 494 9.88 -3.98 -17.63
C GLU A 494 9.81 -5.15 -16.66
N LYS A 495 10.52 -6.23 -16.99
CA LYS A 495 10.70 -7.41 -16.13
C LYS A 495 12.14 -7.51 -15.67
N LYS A 496 12.35 -7.88 -14.42
CA LYS A 496 13.68 -8.07 -13.82
C LYS A 496 14.28 -9.39 -14.29
N ASN A 497 15.53 -9.35 -14.70
CA ASN A 497 16.31 -10.51 -15.10
C ASN A 497 17.01 -11.14 -13.88
N ASN A 498 17.46 -12.39 -14.02
CA ASN A 498 18.20 -13.11 -12.97
C ASN A 498 19.52 -12.44 -12.55
N ASP A 499 20.09 -11.56 -13.38
CA ASP A 499 21.29 -10.77 -13.10
C ASP A 499 20.98 -9.40 -12.45
N ASN A 500 19.75 -9.19 -12.00
CA ASN A 500 19.20 -7.93 -11.47
C ASN A 500 19.13 -6.76 -12.45
N THR A 501 19.31 -6.98 -13.74
CA THR A 501 19.05 -5.99 -14.79
C THR A 501 17.56 -6.01 -15.18
N TRP A 502 17.09 -4.96 -15.87
CA TRP A 502 15.71 -4.84 -16.32
C TRP A 502 15.63 -4.96 -17.84
N SER A 503 14.66 -5.72 -18.33
CA SER A 503 14.36 -5.87 -19.74
C SER A 503 12.96 -5.37 -20.07
N GLN A 504 12.85 -4.61 -21.15
CA GLN A 504 11.54 -4.16 -21.65
C GLN A 504 10.72 -5.34 -22.15
N ILE A 505 9.44 -5.36 -21.79
CA ILE A 505 8.47 -6.34 -22.28
C ILE A 505 7.93 -5.81 -23.62
N SER A 506 8.21 -6.53 -24.69
CA SER A 506 7.92 -6.09 -26.05
C SER A 506 6.41 -5.93 -26.27
N GLY A 507 5.99 -4.71 -26.63
CA GLY A 507 4.58 -4.39 -26.91
C GLY A 507 3.75 -3.97 -25.70
N GLU A 508 4.28 -4.08 -24.48
CA GLU A 508 3.57 -3.69 -23.26
C GLU A 508 3.81 -2.22 -22.96
N ILE A 509 2.97 -1.37 -23.57
CA ILE A 509 3.04 0.10 -23.52
C ILE A 509 1.74 0.75 -23.00
N ASN A 510 0.79 -0.04 -22.52
CA ASN A 510 -0.46 0.44 -21.98
C ASN A 510 -0.33 0.77 -20.48
N SER A 511 -1.25 1.57 -19.97
CA SER A 511 -1.34 1.87 -18.55
C SER A 511 -1.68 0.67 -17.68
N GLU A 512 -2.27 -0.35 -18.28
CA GLU A 512 -2.60 -1.61 -17.62
C GLU A 512 -1.75 -2.73 -18.21
N PHE A 513 -1.26 -3.61 -17.35
CA PHE A 513 -0.47 -4.78 -17.71
C PHE A 513 -0.92 -5.98 -16.89
N MET A 514 -1.09 -7.12 -17.56
CA MET A 514 -1.40 -8.41 -16.93
C MET A 514 -0.18 -9.33 -17.05
N PRO A 515 0.57 -9.55 -15.95
CA PRO A 515 1.69 -10.48 -15.97
C PRO A 515 1.24 -11.90 -16.33
N THR A 516 1.95 -12.54 -17.23
CA THR A 516 1.70 -13.95 -17.63
C THR A 516 2.80 -14.91 -17.19
N GLU A 517 3.82 -14.38 -16.52
CA GLU A 517 4.95 -15.14 -16.00
C GLU A 517 5.31 -14.62 -14.61
N ILE A 518 5.82 -15.50 -13.77
CA ILE A 518 6.38 -15.12 -12.47
C ILE A 518 7.63 -14.24 -12.62
N GLY A 519 7.87 -13.37 -11.66
CA GLY A 519 9.04 -12.49 -11.62
C GLY A 519 8.70 -11.11 -11.04
N SER A 520 9.68 -10.22 -11.02
CA SER A 520 9.48 -8.84 -10.57
C SER A 520 9.26 -7.91 -11.75
N TYR A 521 8.33 -7.01 -11.62
CA TYR A 521 7.91 -6.08 -12.66
C TYR A 521 7.96 -4.63 -12.17
N ARG A 522 8.22 -3.72 -13.08
CA ARG A 522 8.06 -2.29 -12.87
C ARG A 522 7.59 -1.61 -14.16
N VAL A 523 7.12 -0.39 -14.05
CA VAL A 523 6.82 0.44 -15.23
C VAL A 523 7.81 1.61 -15.31
N LYS A 524 8.18 1.92 -16.55
CA LYS A 524 8.93 3.10 -16.91
C LYS A 524 8.01 4.10 -17.58
N GLY A 525 7.82 5.28 -16.95
CA GLY A 525 7.15 6.42 -17.56
C GLY A 525 8.13 7.23 -18.41
N ILE A 526 7.73 7.60 -19.61
CA ILE A 526 8.56 8.27 -20.62
C ILE A 526 7.93 9.62 -20.98
N ILE A 527 8.71 10.67 -20.89
CA ILE A 527 8.32 12.01 -21.32
C ILE A 527 9.30 12.49 -22.38
N ALA A 528 8.80 12.82 -23.57
CA ALA A 528 9.59 13.34 -24.67
C ALA A 528 9.62 14.88 -24.60
N CYS A 529 10.81 15.45 -24.48
CA CYS A 529 11.04 16.87 -24.29
C CYS A 529 11.97 17.41 -25.37
N ASP A 530 11.48 18.17 -26.36
CA ASP A 530 12.27 18.94 -27.34
C ASP A 530 13.61 18.26 -27.76
N GLY A 531 13.53 16.93 -28.06
CA GLY A 531 14.68 16.13 -28.50
C GLY A 531 15.47 15.42 -27.39
N THR A 532 15.04 15.53 -26.14
CA THR A 532 15.49 14.69 -25.01
C THR A 532 14.37 13.81 -24.52
N VAL A 533 14.72 12.68 -23.89
CA VAL A 533 13.77 11.76 -23.27
C VAL A 533 14.10 11.73 -21.77
N VAL A 534 13.10 11.96 -20.95
CA VAL A 534 13.21 11.79 -19.50
C VAL A 534 12.46 10.52 -19.10
N GLU A 535 13.09 9.69 -18.30
CA GLU A 535 12.56 8.40 -17.85
C GLU A 535 12.34 8.42 -16.33
N TYR A 536 11.20 7.91 -15.91
CA TYR A 536 10.81 7.75 -14.52
C TYR A 536 10.47 6.28 -14.25
N TYR A 537 10.72 5.77 -13.05
CA TYR A 537 10.53 4.37 -12.72
C TYR A 537 9.65 4.22 -11.48
N SER A 538 8.73 3.25 -11.52
CA SER A 538 7.94 2.84 -10.36
C SER A 538 8.75 1.99 -9.37
N SER A 539 8.14 1.70 -8.22
CA SER A 539 8.54 0.59 -7.34
C SER A 539 8.50 -0.75 -8.09
N GLU A 540 9.13 -1.77 -7.50
CA GLU A 540 9.19 -3.14 -8.01
C GLU A 540 8.07 -3.97 -7.38
N ILE A 541 7.24 -4.65 -8.18
CA ILE A 541 6.19 -5.54 -7.72
C ILE A 541 6.57 -6.99 -8.03
N PRO A 542 6.72 -7.87 -7.03
CA PRO A 542 6.95 -9.29 -7.24
C PRO A 542 5.63 -10.00 -7.59
N ILE A 543 5.66 -10.84 -8.62
CA ILE A 543 4.56 -11.72 -9.03
C ILE A 543 5.01 -13.16 -8.87
N SER A 544 4.29 -13.93 -8.09
CA SER A 544 4.55 -15.33 -7.78
C SER A 544 3.56 -16.27 -8.49
N GLN A 545 3.68 -17.58 -8.28
CA GLN A 545 2.68 -18.56 -8.67
C GLN A 545 1.60 -18.59 -7.59
N CYS A 546 0.32 -18.49 -7.94
CA CYS A 546 -0.76 -18.69 -6.98
C CYS A 546 -0.72 -20.10 -6.41
N PRO A 547 -1.06 -20.31 -5.15
CA PRO A 547 -1.28 -21.65 -4.62
C PRO A 547 -2.32 -22.37 -5.45
N THR A 548 -2.14 -23.67 -5.58
CA THR A 548 -3.13 -24.55 -6.21
C THR A 548 -4.37 -24.67 -5.33
N ASP A 549 -5.45 -25.10 -5.92
CA ASP A 549 -6.70 -25.56 -5.34
C ASP A 549 -6.82 -26.99 -5.88
N PHE A 550 -6.46 -27.97 -5.04
CA PHE A 550 -6.22 -29.36 -5.50
C PHE A 550 -7.51 -30.07 -5.84
N ASP A 551 -8.52 -29.95 -5.01
CA ASP A 551 -9.83 -30.58 -5.17
C ASP A 551 -10.84 -29.74 -5.97
N GLY A 552 -10.53 -28.43 -6.19
CA GLY A 552 -11.36 -27.52 -6.99
C GLY A 552 -12.53 -26.92 -6.23
N ASP A 553 -12.52 -26.95 -4.90
CA ASP A 553 -13.60 -26.43 -4.05
C ASP A 553 -13.65 -24.89 -3.93
N GLY A 554 -12.62 -24.21 -4.44
CA GLY A 554 -12.45 -22.76 -4.45
C GLY A 554 -11.64 -22.22 -3.27
N ILE A 555 -11.06 -23.08 -2.44
CA ILE A 555 -10.13 -22.77 -1.36
C ILE A 555 -8.72 -23.20 -1.80
N ILE A 556 -7.76 -22.34 -1.61
CA ILE A 556 -6.37 -22.62 -1.99
C ILE A 556 -5.69 -23.53 -0.96
N ASN A 557 -4.83 -24.42 -1.42
CA ASN A 557 -4.11 -25.39 -0.57
C ASN A 557 -3.43 -24.78 0.67
N ASN A 558 -2.99 -23.53 0.61
CA ASN A 558 -2.32 -22.87 1.75
C ASN A 558 -3.21 -22.76 2.99
N ILE A 559 -4.52 -22.70 2.83
CA ILE A 559 -5.49 -22.46 3.91
C ILE A 559 -6.56 -23.53 3.98
N ASP A 560 -6.48 -24.52 3.11
CA ASP A 560 -7.39 -25.66 3.09
C ASP A 560 -7.07 -26.64 4.23
N LEU A 561 -8.08 -27.16 4.85
CA LEU A 561 -7.97 -28.12 5.96
C LEU A 561 -8.27 -29.56 5.57
N ASP A 562 -8.71 -29.79 4.31
CA ASP A 562 -9.09 -31.06 3.71
C ASP A 562 -8.83 -30.95 2.21
N LEU A 563 -7.57 -31.27 1.81
CA LEU A 563 -7.01 -30.95 0.49
C LEU A 563 -7.59 -31.78 -0.65
N ASP A 564 -8.11 -32.96 -0.36
CA ASP A 564 -8.73 -33.83 -1.36
C ASP A 564 -10.25 -33.96 -1.19
N ASN A 565 -10.81 -33.26 -0.19
CA ASN A 565 -12.24 -33.19 0.14
C ASN A 565 -12.87 -34.59 0.36
N ASP A 566 -12.11 -35.52 0.90
CA ASP A 566 -12.62 -36.85 1.24
C ASP A 566 -13.39 -36.87 2.57
N GLY A 567 -13.24 -35.81 3.38
CA GLY A 567 -13.93 -35.65 4.67
C GLY A 567 -13.05 -35.99 5.88
N ILE A 568 -11.77 -36.23 5.68
CA ILE A 568 -10.77 -36.40 6.73
C ILE A 568 -9.90 -35.13 6.73
N LEU A 569 -9.49 -34.66 7.89
CA LEU A 569 -8.65 -33.47 7.98
C LEU A 569 -7.20 -33.79 7.61
N ASN A 570 -6.54 -32.94 6.83
CA ASN A 570 -5.09 -33.03 6.55
C ASN A 570 -4.26 -33.30 7.80
N SER A 571 -4.62 -32.70 8.93
CA SER A 571 -3.92 -32.89 10.21
C SER A 571 -4.09 -34.27 10.82
N VAL A 572 -5.04 -35.06 10.33
CA VAL A 572 -5.34 -36.45 10.73
C VAL A 572 -4.66 -37.43 9.78
N GLU A 573 -4.65 -37.13 8.51
CA GLU A 573 -4.00 -37.95 7.45
C GLU A 573 -2.48 -37.80 7.53
N SER A 574 -2.01 -36.61 7.81
CA SER A 574 -0.59 -36.32 8.04
C SER A 574 -0.10 -36.82 9.41
N LYS A 575 1.18 -36.66 9.69
CA LYS A 575 1.75 -36.85 11.04
C LYS A 575 1.46 -35.69 11.99
N GLY A 576 0.49 -34.84 11.63
CA GLY A 576 -0.02 -33.74 12.42
C GLY A 576 0.90 -32.53 12.50
N ILE A 577 0.65 -31.66 13.47
CA ILE A 577 1.35 -30.39 13.64
C ILE A 577 2.62 -30.60 14.46
N GLY A 578 3.79 -30.40 13.82
CA GLY A 578 5.09 -30.49 14.44
C GLY A 578 5.52 -29.16 15.08
N ASN A 579 6.06 -29.23 16.29
CA ASN A 579 6.70 -28.11 16.95
C ASN A 579 8.16 -27.98 16.53
N ILE A 580 8.61 -26.81 16.11
CA ILE A 580 10.01 -26.59 15.77
C ILE A 580 10.75 -26.14 17.05
N ASP A 581 11.74 -26.91 17.47
CA ASP A 581 12.63 -26.53 18.57
C ASP A 581 13.77 -25.65 18.04
N PHE A 582 13.71 -24.36 18.31
CA PHE A 582 14.71 -23.37 17.97
C PHE A 582 15.82 -23.18 19.03
N SER A 583 15.93 -24.03 20.03
CA SER A 583 17.01 -23.95 21.05
C SER A 583 18.40 -23.93 20.41
N ASN A 584 18.54 -24.51 19.23
CA ASN A 584 19.66 -24.32 18.33
C ASN A 584 19.19 -23.67 17.04
N THR A 585 19.27 -22.35 16.95
CA THR A 585 18.81 -21.58 15.77
C THR A 585 19.55 -21.89 14.48
N ALA A 586 20.76 -22.47 14.53
CA ALA A 586 21.50 -22.88 13.34
C ALA A 586 21.06 -24.25 12.79
N SER A 587 20.40 -25.07 13.61
CA SER A 587 19.91 -26.40 13.25
C SER A 587 18.68 -26.76 14.07
N PRO A 588 17.52 -26.13 13.80
CA PRO A 588 16.27 -26.43 14.49
C PRO A 588 15.81 -27.86 14.25
N ILE A 589 15.03 -28.41 15.20
CA ILE A 589 14.55 -29.79 15.19
C ILE A 589 13.01 -29.77 15.13
N ILE A 590 12.40 -30.61 14.28
CA ILE A 590 10.96 -30.78 14.25
C ILE A 590 10.59 -31.88 15.26
N ASN A 591 9.68 -31.60 16.19
CA ASN A 591 9.12 -32.57 17.14
C ASN A 591 7.67 -32.83 16.79
N LEU A 592 7.36 -34.02 16.34
CA LEU A 592 6.02 -34.47 15.95
C LEU A 592 5.17 -34.83 17.19
N PRO A 593 3.83 -34.85 17.05
CA PRO A 593 2.92 -35.20 18.16
C PRO A 593 3.12 -36.59 18.75
N ASP A 594 3.59 -37.54 17.97
CA ASP A 594 3.92 -38.92 18.37
C ASP A 594 5.21 -39.02 19.22
N GLY A 595 5.94 -37.90 19.39
CA GLY A 595 7.22 -37.83 20.09
C GLY A 595 8.44 -38.07 19.18
N THR A 596 8.25 -38.22 17.89
CA THR A 596 9.35 -38.39 16.91
C THR A 596 10.06 -37.04 16.74
N ALA A 597 11.40 -37.06 16.87
CA ALA A 597 12.24 -35.89 16.61
C ALA A 597 12.95 -36.02 15.27
N ILE A 598 12.72 -35.07 14.36
CA ILE A 598 13.29 -35.04 13.01
C ILE A 598 14.42 -34.03 12.97
N ASN A 599 15.64 -34.52 12.74
CA ASN A 599 16.86 -33.74 12.75
C ASN A 599 17.43 -33.57 11.36
N GLY A 600 18.10 -32.44 11.10
CA GLY A 600 18.83 -32.20 9.87
C GLY A 600 18.00 -31.74 8.68
N VAL A 601 16.69 -31.61 8.84
CA VAL A 601 15.79 -31.06 7.80
C VAL A 601 15.88 -29.54 7.73
N ILE A 602 15.98 -28.87 8.87
CA ILE A 602 16.04 -27.41 8.95
C ILE A 602 17.47 -26.93 9.24
N SER A 603 17.93 -25.94 8.47
CA SER A 603 19.14 -25.18 8.75
C SER A 603 18.85 -23.70 8.78
N GLY A 604 19.41 -23.00 9.78
CA GLY A 604 19.23 -21.58 10.01
C GLY A 604 20.51 -20.77 9.78
N SER A 605 20.36 -19.58 9.21
CA SER A 605 21.43 -18.59 9.05
C SER A 605 20.97 -17.20 9.42
N ILE A 606 21.90 -16.38 9.93
CA ILE A 606 21.63 -15.03 10.43
C ILE A 606 22.46 -14.03 9.63
N GLU A 607 21.83 -12.94 9.23
CA GLU A 607 22.49 -11.74 8.70
C GLU A 607 22.12 -10.54 9.53
N LYS A 608 23.09 -9.66 9.82
CA LYS A 608 22.89 -8.42 10.56
C LYS A 608 23.29 -7.23 9.75
N LYS A 609 22.52 -6.15 9.80
CA LYS A 609 22.84 -4.85 9.22
C LYS A 609 22.80 -3.78 10.30
N GLY A 610 23.78 -2.90 10.32
CA GLY A 610 23.93 -1.86 11.33
C GLY A 610 24.76 -2.32 12.51
N ARG A 611 24.16 -2.55 13.66
CA ARG A 611 24.86 -2.96 14.91
C ARG A 611 25.13 -4.46 14.93
N ASP A 612 26.23 -4.85 15.58
CA ASP A 612 26.62 -6.26 15.73
C ASP A 612 25.92 -6.97 16.89
N ASP A 613 25.35 -6.22 17.83
CA ASP A 613 24.72 -6.72 19.07
C ASP A 613 23.25 -7.14 18.91
N HIS A 614 22.66 -7.06 17.71
CA HIS A 614 21.36 -7.73 17.43
C HIS A 614 21.43 -9.19 17.85
N SER A 615 20.36 -9.72 18.40
CA SER A 615 20.34 -11.10 18.88
C SER A 615 19.18 -11.91 18.31
N LEU A 616 19.44 -13.21 18.17
CA LEU A 616 18.43 -14.22 17.88
C LEU A 616 18.49 -15.29 18.96
N ASN A 617 17.38 -15.46 19.67
CA ASN A 617 17.23 -16.48 20.71
C ASN A 617 16.10 -17.42 20.31
N GLY A 618 16.25 -18.69 20.53
CA GLY A 618 15.25 -19.69 20.16
C GLY A 618 14.76 -20.51 21.33
N ASN A 619 13.53 -20.98 21.25
CA ASN A 619 12.87 -21.85 22.18
C ASN A 619 11.94 -22.82 21.42
N LEU A 620 11.16 -23.63 22.12
CA LEU A 620 10.17 -24.51 21.49
C LEU A 620 9.09 -23.68 20.80
N SER A 621 8.89 -23.94 19.51
CA SER A 621 7.93 -23.31 18.61
C SER A 621 8.09 -21.79 18.40
N THR A 622 9.07 -21.16 19.01
CA THR A 622 9.26 -19.72 18.96
C THR A 622 10.72 -19.35 18.81
N PHE A 623 10.98 -18.21 18.19
CA PHE A 623 12.26 -17.52 18.30
C PHE A 623 12.04 -16.04 18.53
N GLU A 624 13.01 -15.39 19.14
CA GLU A 624 13.00 -13.97 19.41
C GLU A 624 14.07 -13.29 18.57
N MET A 625 13.65 -12.36 17.71
CA MET A 625 14.53 -11.48 16.97
C MET A 625 14.59 -10.13 17.68
N GLN A 626 15.69 -9.82 18.30
CA GLN A 626 15.94 -8.54 18.95
C GLN A 626 16.82 -7.68 18.04
N VAL A 627 16.29 -6.54 17.63
CA VAL A 627 17.01 -5.53 16.87
C VAL A 627 17.24 -4.33 17.78
N GLU A 628 18.52 -3.99 17.97
CA GLU A 628 18.94 -2.86 18.79
C GLU A 628 18.55 -1.53 18.14
N ASP A 629 18.41 -0.51 18.98
CA ASP A 629 18.12 0.85 18.54
C ASP A 629 19.20 1.40 17.58
N GLY A 630 18.77 2.24 16.68
CA GLY A 630 19.62 2.87 15.68
C GLY A 630 18.92 3.06 14.35
N VAL A 631 19.57 3.77 13.44
CA VAL A 631 19.06 4.01 12.08
C VAL A 631 19.37 2.83 11.20
N ASP A 632 18.39 2.39 10.41
CA ASP A 632 18.53 1.36 9.38
C ASP A 632 19.14 0.06 9.92
N GLN A 633 18.62 -0.39 11.06
CA GLN A 633 19.00 -1.64 11.70
C GLN A 633 18.16 -2.78 11.13
N GLU A 634 18.80 -3.94 10.92
CA GLU A 634 18.11 -5.10 10.37
C GLU A 634 18.72 -6.40 10.90
N LEU A 635 17.85 -7.33 11.23
CA LEU A 635 18.21 -8.72 11.52
C LEU A 635 17.43 -9.63 10.58
N LYS A 636 18.14 -10.48 9.84
CA LYS A 636 17.53 -11.54 9.03
C LYS A 636 17.79 -12.89 9.65
N TYR A 637 16.76 -13.72 9.65
CA TYR A 637 16.85 -15.12 9.98
C TYR A 637 16.29 -15.95 8.83
N ALA A 638 17.14 -16.65 8.11
CA ALA A 638 16.76 -17.51 7.00
C ALA A 638 16.79 -18.96 7.42
N LEU A 639 15.69 -19.66 7.22
CA LEU A 639 15.55 -21.10 7.36
C LEU A 639 15.53 -21.74 5.96
N THR A 640 16.36 -22.75 5.77
CA THR A 640 16.40 -23.57 4.56
C THR A 640 16.05 -25.01 4.92
N PHE A 641 15.20 -25.63 4.10
CA PHE A 641 14.71 -26.98 4.30
C PHE A 641 15.31 -27.90 3.27
N SER A 642 15.72 -29.12 3.70
CA SER A 642 16.25 -30.15 2.80
C SER A 642 15.13 -30.93 2.08
N GLU A 643 13.91 -30.77 2.49
CA GLU A 643 12.69 -31.25 1.87
C GLU A 643 11.62 -30.15 1.96
N ASN A 644 10.56 -30.24 1.17
CA ASN A 644 9.48 -29.25 1.25
C ASN A 644 8.73 -29.41 2.58
N LEU A 645 8.33 -28.29 3.16
CA LEU A 645 7.56 -28.24 4.41
C LEU A 645 6.37 -27.30 4.29
N ASN A 646 5.34 -27.61 5.02
CA ASN A 646 4.18 -26.76 5.26
C ASN A 646 4.41 -25.96 6.56
N ILE A 647 4.43 -24.64 6.48
CA ILE A 647 4.77 -23.74 7.59
C ILE A 647 3.59 -22.86 7.98
N ASN A 648 3.20 -22.89 9.24
CA ASN A 648 2.27 -21.96 9.86
C ASN A 648 3.01 -21.02 10.82
N ILE A 649 2.77 -19.71 10.67
CA ILE A 649 3.32 -18.66 11.52
C ILE A 649 2.17 -17.90 12.12
N LYS A 650 2.23 -17.66 13.43
CA LYS A 650 1.22 -16.87 14.14
C LYS A 650 1.82 -16.09 15.30
N ASP A 651 1.04 -15.19 15.84
CA ASP A 651 1.41 -14.48 17.05
C ASP A 651 1.66 -15.43 18.22
N ASN A 652 2.52 -15.02 19.13
CA ASN A 652 2.74 -15.73 20.37
C ASN A 652 1.91 -15.10 21.51
N PRO A 653 0.76 -15.68 21.86
CA PRO A 653 -0.15 -15.08 22.84
C PRO A 653 0.44 -15.04 24.26
N ASN A 654 1.55 -15.72 24.51
CA ASN A 654 2.22 -15.76 25.82
C ASN A 654 3.28 -14.64 25.98
N VAL A 655 3.56 -13.89 24.95
CA VAL A 655 4.56 -12.82 24.96
C VAL A 655 3.90 -11.51 24.58
N SER A 656 3.87 -10.57 25.51
CA SER A 656 3.44 -9.20 25.20
C SER A 656 4.68 -8.37 24.86
N VAL A 657 4.88 -8.08 23.61
CA VAL A 657 5.96 -7.22 23.13
C VAL A 657 5.43 -5.80 22.92
N ALA A 658 6.21 -4.81 23.31
CA ALA A 658 5.85 -3.43 23.04
C ALA A 658 6.05 -3.13 21.53
N ILE A 659 4.99 -2.72 20.86
CA ILE A 659 5.07 -2.23 19.47
C ILE A 659 5.91 -0.95 19.48
N ARG A 660 6.92 -0.91 18.60
CA ARG A 660 7.83 0.22 18.47
C ARG A 660 7.57 1.00 17.19
N ASN A 661 7.64 2.31 17.28
CA ASN A 661 7.68 3.14 16.09
C ASN A 661 8.97 2.85 15.30
N GLY A 662 8.85 2.78 13.97
CA GLY A 662 10.00 2.53 13.09
C GLY A 662 10.35 1.05 12.89
N GLU A 663 9.57 0.11 13.44
CA GLU A 663 9.71 -1.31 13.14
C GLU A 663 8.87 -1.73 11.94
N SER A 664 9.38 -2.66 11.17
CA SER A 664 8.64 -3.36 10.11
C SER A 664 9.19 -4.75 9.90
N PHE A 665 8.36 -5.62 9.35
CA PHE A 665 8.67 -7.04 9.22
C PHE A 665 8.46 -7.49 7.78
N ILE A 666 9.34 -8.38 7.32
CA ILE A 666 9.20 -9.03 6.01
C ILE A 666 9.32 -10.53 6.23
N ILE A 667 8.35 -11.28 5.71
CA ILE A 667 8.42 -12.74 5.67
C ILE A 667 8.38 -13.15 4.20
N LYS A 668 9.36 -13.95 3.79
CA LYS A 668 9.54 -14.33 2.38
C LYS A 668 9.74 -15.82 2.25
N SER A 669 8.97 -16.45 1.34
CA SER A 669 9.10 -17.87 1.00
C SER A 669 10.22 -18.15 -0.01
N SER A 670 10.68 -19.37 -0.03
CA SER A 670 11.57 -19.93 -1.05
C SER A 670 11.01 -21.29 -1.51
N PRO A 671 11.06 -21.56 -2.82
CA PRO A 671 11.54 -20.72 -3.93
C PRO A 671 10.65 -19.50 -4.17
N ALA A 672 11.08 -18.55 -5.00
CA ALA A 672 10.32 -17.35 -5.32
C ALA A 672 8.99 -17.61 -6.05
N SER A 673 8.77 -18.84 -6.52
CA SER A 673 7.50 -19.32 -7.08
C SER A 673 6.47 -19.66 -6.00
N SER A 674 6.89 -19.96 -4.77
CA SER A 674 6.00 -20.33 -3.67
C SER A 674 5.42 -19.08 -2.99
N ASN A 675 4.28 -19.25 -2.33
CA ASN A 675 3.53 -18.18 -1.69
C ASN A 675 3.39 -18.37 -0.20
N ILE A 676 3.08 -17.23 0.44
CA ILE A 676 2.59 -17.14 1.81
C ILE A 676 1.20 -16.52 1.74
N THR A 677 0.23 -17.13 2.36
CA THR A 677 -1.12 -16.57 2.52
C THR A 677 -1.30 -16.05 3.93
N LEU A 678 -1.54 -14.75 4.05
CA LEU A 678 -1.88 -14.08 5.29
C LEU A 678 -3.38 -14.13 5.52
N LEU A 679 -3.79 -14.46 6.74
CA LEU A 679 -5.13 -14.25 7.27
C LEU A 679 -5.04 -13.34 8.50
N ASP A 680 -5.69 -12.19 8.45
CA ASP A 680 -5.77 -11.20 9.56
C ASP A 680 -7.20 -10.69 9.73
N PRO A 681 -8.12 -11.54 10.20
CA PRO A 681 -9.54 -11.19 10.29
C PRO A 681 -9.84 -10.05 11.29
N SER A 682 -8.92 -9.81 12.22
CA SER A 682 -9.03 -8.77 13.24
C SER A 682 -8.32 -7.47 12.89
N ASN A 683 -7.72 -7.38 11.69
CA ASN A 683 -6.98 -6.22 11.21
C ASN A 683 -5.89 -5.75 12.18
N ASN A 684 -5.09 -6.68 12.63
CA ASN A 684 -3.99 -6.44 13.56
C ASN A 684 -2.71 -5.93 12.88
N LEU A 685 -2.64 -6.09 11.56
CA LEU A 685 -1.49 -5.73 10.75
C LEU A 685 -1.85 -4.63 9.75
N LEU A 686 -0.87 -3.85 9.39
CA LEU A 686 -0.85 -2.97 8.23
C LEU A 686 0.04 -3.65 7.19
N ILE A 687 -0.44 -3.82 5.97
CA ILE A 687 0.23 -4.61 4.93
C ILE A 687 0.64 -3.72 3.76
N ASP A 688 1.89 -3.83 3.31
CA ASP A 688 2.37 -3.20 2.07
C ASP A 688 2.03 -4.12 0.89
N THR A 689 0.88 -3.87 0.24
CA THR A 689 0.34 -4.74 -0.81
C THR A 689 0.91 -4.45 -2.20
N ASN A 690 1.46 -3.27 -2.42
CA ASN A 690 2.02 -2.82 -3.70
C ASN A 690 3.54 -2.61 -3.65
N PHE A 691 4.18 -2.95 -2.54
CA PHE A 691 5.64 -2.95 -2.33
C PHE A 691 6.29 -1.57 -2.47
N ASP A 692 5.58 -0.51 -2.09
CA ASP A 692 6.06 0.87 -2.13
C ASP A 692 6.56 1.41 -0.77
N ASP A 693 6.63 0.53 0.26
CA ASP A 693 6.96 0.78 1.66
C ASP A 693 5.90 1.63 2.42
N GLU A 694 4.74 1.91 1.79
CA GLU A 694 3.53 2.38 2.46
C GLU A 694 2.68 1.16 2.87
N PHE A 695 1.95 1.27 3.97
CA PHE A 695 1.28 0.11 4.58
C PHE A 695 -0.23 0.35 4.66
N GLU A 696 -1.00 -0.46 3.93
CA GLU A 696 -2.45 -0.36 3.85
C GLU A 696 -3.14 -0.98 5.08
N ASN A 697 -4.25 -0.36 5.44
CA ASN A 697 -5.13 -0.80 6.51
C ASN A 697 -6.30 -1.64 5.94
N ASN A 698 -6.91 -2.49 6.76
CA ASN A 698 -8.04 -3.35 6.40
C ASN A 698 -7.74 -4.42 5.33
N VAL A 699 -6.51 -4.85 5.24
CA VAL A 699 -6.12 -6.01 4.44
C VAL A 699 -6.25 -7.26 5.31
N THR A 700 -7.35 -7.98 5.17
CA THR A 700 -7.66 -9.16 6.01
C THR A 700 -7.16 -10.47 5.42
N GLU A 701 -6.80 -10.49 4.14
CA GLU A 701 -6.26 -11.64 3.42
C GLU A 701 -5.35 -11.15 2.31
N PHE A 702 -4.14 -11.72 2.20
CA PHE A 702 -3.19 -11.36 1.15
C PHE A 702 -2.24 -12.52 0.86
N THR A 703 -2.06 -12.85 -0.41
CA THR A 703 -1.16 -13.93 -0.86
C THR A 703 -0.05 -13.37 -1.73
N SER A 704 1.19 -13.65 -1.35
CA SER A 704 2.40 -13.27 -2.10
C SER A 704 3.58 -14.14 -1.67
N ASN A 705 4.65 -14.18 -2.45
CA ASN A 705 5.90 -14.81 -2.01
C ASN A 705 6.65 -13.98 -0.94
N GLU A 706 6.22 -12.72 -0.74
CA GLU A 706 6.78 -11.81 0.25
C GLU A 706 5.64 -11.03 0.91
N ILE A 707 5.52 -11.13 2.22
CA ILE A 707 4.58 -10.36 3.03
C ILE A 707 5.35 -9.32 3.82
N ARG A 708 5.04 -8.04 3.60
CA ARG A 708 5.58 -6.90 4.36
C ARG A 708 4.51 -6.33 5.25
N PHE A 709 4.81 -6.13 6.52
CA PHE A 709 3.80 -5.66 7.46
C PHE A 709 4.39 -4.86 8.63
N LYS A 710 3.49 -4.13 9.31
CA LYS A 710 3.68 -3.51 10.61
C LYS A 710 2.52 -3.89 11.52
N PHE A 711 2.72 -3.82 12.83
CA PHE A 711 1.60 -3.97 13.76
C PHE A 711 0.70 -2.74 13.76
N ASN A 712 -0.61 -2.95 13.70
CA ASN A 712 -1.60 -1.88 13.73
C ASN A 712 -1.82 -1.40 15.17
N THR A 713 -1.24 -0.27 15.54
CA THR A 713 -1.33 0.31 16.88
C THR A 713 -2.76 0.77 17.25
N ASN A 714 -3.64 0.92 16.26
CA ASN A 714 -5.03 1.31 16.46
C ASN A 714 -5.95 0.12 16.73
N SER A 715 -5.48 -1.11 16.53
CA SER A 715 -6.27 -2.31 16.85
C SER A 715 -6.39 -2.46 18.38
N THR A 716 -7.63 -2.61 18.85
CA THR A 716 -7.96 -2.92 20.24
C THR A 716 -8.25 -4.41 20.45
N ALA A 717 -8.21 -5.19 19.38
CA ALA A 717 -8.43 -6.64 19.40
C ALA A 717 -7.21 -7.39 19.94
N THR A 718 -7.42 -8.61 20.37
CA THR A 718 -6.33 -9.56 20.62
C THR A 718 -5.61 -9.77 19.29
N ILE A 719 -4.29 -9.80 19.31
CA ILE A 719 -3.51 -10.09 18.10
C ILE A 719 -3.88 -11.52 17.65
N ASP A 720 -4.34 -11.62 16.40
CA ASP A 720 -4.87 -12.86 15.83
C ASP A 720 -4.64 -12.83 14.34
N TYR A 721 -3.40 -13.13 13.93
CA TYR A 721 -3.04 -13.28 12.52
C TYR A 721 -2.34 -14.62 12.31
N GLU A 722 -2.51 -15.18 11.15
CA GLU A 722 -1.83 -16.40 10.71
C GLU A 722 -1.27 -16.24 9.30
N LEU A 723 -0.10 -16.82 9.06
CA LEU A 723 0.48 -16.95 7.73
C LEU A 723 0.73 -18.42 7.44
N PHE A 724 0.33 -18.86 6.27
CA PHE A 724 0.45 -20.23 5.82
C PHE A 724 1.27 -20.31 4.53
N ALA A 725 2.16 -21.24 4.46
CA ALA A 725 2.94 -21.52 3.26
C ALA A 725 3.09 -23.04 3.09
N THR A 726 2.63 -23.60 1.97
CA THR A 726 2.70 -25.02 1.64
C THR A 726 3.85 -25.29 0.69
N GLU A 727 4.42 -26.49 0.80
CA GLU A 727 5.41 -27.02 -0.11
C GLU A 727 6.64 -26.09 -0.34
N ILE A 728 7.10 -25.40 0.71
CA ILE A 728 8.24 -24.50 0.61
C ILE A 728 9.55 -25.17 1.02
N ASN A 729 10.65 -24.77 0.37
CA ASN A 729 12.01 -25.24 0.69
C ASN A 729 12.80 -24.26 1.57
N GLY A 730 12.15 -23.19 2.05
CA GLY A 730 12.76 -22.24 2.96
C GLY A 730 11.87 -21.04 3.22
N ILE A 731 12.19 -20.32 4.30
CA ILE A 731 11.51 -19.10 4.69
C ILE A 731 12.49 -18.14 5.35
N THR A 732 12.36 -16.85 5.06
CA THR A 732 13.21 -15.80 5.61
C THR A 732 12.37 -14.81 6.38
N PHE A 733 12.76 -14.54 7.61
CA PHE A 733 12.23 -13.50 8.47
C PHE A 733 13.20 -12.32 8.47
N THR A 734 12.71 -11.14 8.20
CA THR A 734 13.49 -9.90 8.29
C THR A 734 12.80 -8.97 9.25
N HIS A 735 13.50 -8.57 10.29
CA HIS A 735 13.06 -7.55 11.23
C HIS A 735 13.88 -6.29 11.00
N LYS A 736 13.21 -5.25 10.54
CA LYS A 736 13.80 -3.93 10.33
C LYS A 736 13.39 -3.02 11.49
N TYR A 737 14.33 -2.23 11.97
CA TYR A 737 14.07 -1.24 12.99
C TYR A 737 14.90 0.01 12.73
N SER A 738 14.24 1.15 12.64
CA SER A 738 14.89 2.43 12.44
C SER A 738 14.32 3.43 13.43
N THR A 739 15.09 3.75 14.45
CA THR A 739 14.67 4.62 15.56
C THR A 739 15.82 5.45 16.11
N THR A 740 15.49 6.55 16.75
CA THR A 740 16.39 7.33 17.60
C THR A 740 16.08 7.16 19.09
N GLU A 741 14.95 6.55 19.40
CA GLU A 741 14.63 6.23 20.79
C GLU A 741 15.55 5.13 21.28
N THR A 742 15.92 5.18 22.54
CA THR A 742 16.69 4.11 23.16
C THR A 742 15.79 2.92 23.50
N GLY A 743 16.20 1.75 23.11
CA GLY A 743 15.53 0.49 23.42
C GLY A 743 15.32 -0.35 22.16
N GLU A 744 15.52 -1.62 22.33
CA GLU A 744 15.38 -2.65 21.31
C GLU A 744 13.93 -2.80 20.83
N SER A 745 13.77 -3.26 19.59
CA SER A 745 12.55 -3.81 19.03
C SER A 745 12.64 -5.33 19.03
N ILE A 746 11.57 -6.00 19.41
CA ILE A 746 11.52 -7.45 19.61
C ILE A 746 10.37 -8.03 18.79
N PHE A 747 10.65 -9.08 18.02
CA PHE A 747 9.67 -9.86 17.27
C PHE A 747 9.74 -11.31 17.69
N VAL A 748 8.59 -11.88 18.12
CA VAL A 748 8.53 -13.26 18.67
C VAL A 748 7.39 -14.03 18.00
N PRO A 749 7.55 -14.51 16.76
CA PRO A 749 6.55 -15.35 16.14
C PRO A 749 6.55 -16.76 16.71
N SER A 750 5.40 -17.42 16.68
CA SER A 750 5.27 -18.86 16.81
C SER A 750 5.31 -19.50 15.44
N VAL A 751 6.15 -20.51 15.24
CA VAL A 751 6.34 -21.19 13.96
C VAL A 751 6.19 -22.69 14.12
N TYR A 752 5.34 -23.27 13.27
CA TYR A 752 5.01 -24.69 13.30
C TYR A 752 5.20 -25.29 11.91
N VAL A 753 5.53 -26.56 11.85
CA VAL A 753 5.29 -27.38 10.66
C VAL A 753 3.88 -27.94 10.81
N TYR A 754 2.98 -27.63 9.89
CA TYR A 754 1.63 -28.21 9.91
C TYR A 754 1.55 -29.27 8.82
N ASP A 755 0.67 -30.26 9.04
CA ASP A 755 0.41 -31.38 8.16
C ASP A 755 1.71 -32.02 7.65
N TYR A 756 2.57 -32.45 8.61
CA TYR A 756 3.84 -33.10 8.25
C TYR A 756 3.57 -34.40 7.54
N LYS A 757 4.10 -34.57 6.37
CA LYS A 757 3.83 -35.65 5.41
C LYS A 757 3.74 -37.04 6.01
N ASN A 758 2.73 -37.76 5.63
CA ASN A 758 2.58 -39.18 5.75
C ASN A 758 2.33 -39.76 4.35
N ASP A 759 2.82 -40.95 4.07
CA ASP A 759 2.69 -41.70 2.81
C ASP A 759 2.56 -43.16 3.25
N SER A 760 1.31 -43.63 3.39
CA SER A 760 0.99 -44.88 4.06
C SER A 760 1.26 -46.10 3.21
N ASP A 761 1.08 -46.05 1.90
CA ASP A 761 1.36 -47.13 0.95
C ASP A 761 2.78 -47.07 0.39
N GLY A 762 3.47 -45.94 0.49
CA GLY A 762 4.86 -45.78 0.03
C GLY A 762 5.00 -45.56 -1.47
N ASP A 763 3.97 -45.06 -2.15
CA ASP A 763 3.96 -44.79 -3.57
C ASP A 763 4.58 -43.43 -3.97
N GLY A 764 4.72 -42.54 -3.02
CA GLY A 764 5.34 -41.23 -3.16
C GLY A 764 4.36 -40.06 -3.18
N ASN A 765 3.06 -40.31 -3.13
CA ASN A 765 2.05 -39.34 -2.83
C ASN A 765 1.87 -39.26 -1.29
N GLU A 766 1.32 -38.19 -0.79
CA GLU A 766 1.04 -38.04 0.64
C GLU A 766 -0.44 -38.28 0.88
N ASP A 767 -0.78 -38.98 1.97
CA ASP A 767 -2.15 -39.36 2.33
C ASP A 767 -3.19 -38.24 2.14
N MET A 768 -2.85 -37.00 2.49
CA MET A 768 -3.73 -35.83 2.38
C MET A 768 -4.04 -35.39 0.93
N PHE A 769 -3.53 -36.07 -0.07
CA PHE A 769 -3.84 -35.90 -1.48
C PHE A 769 -4.44 -37.17 -2.10
N GLU A 770 -4.80 -38.14 -1.30
CA GLU A 770 -5.25 -39.46 -1.75
C GLU A 770 -6.53 -39.87 -1.01
N ILE A 771 -7.53 -40.22 -1.76
CA ILE A 771 -8.82 -40.73 -1.24
C ILE A 771 -8.79 -42.22 -0.81
N ASP A 772 -7.65 -42.91 -0.95
CA ASP A 772 -7.37 -44.29 -0.61
C ASP A 772 -5.88 -44.35 -0.22
N SER A 773 -5.56 -43.90 0.97
CA SER A 773 -4.17 -43.68 1.46
C SER A 773 -3.33 -44.93 1.60
N ASP A 774 -3.96 -46.12 1.76
CA ASP A 774 -3.26 -47.37 1.89
C ASP A 774 -3.33 -48.24 0.62
N ASN A 775 -4.05 -47.70 -0.42
CA ASN A 775 -4.19 -48.26 -1.75
C ASN A 775 -4.73 -49.70 -1.76
N ASP A 776 -5.66 -49.98 -0.85
CA ASP A 776 -6.30 -51.32 -0.79
C ASP A 776 -7.60 -51.38 -1.59
N GLY A 777 -8.07 -50.28 -2.14
CA GLY A 777 -9.26 -50.13 -2.98
C GLY A 777 -10.53 -49.80 -2.16
N CYS A 778 -10.38 -49.37 -0.91
CA CYS A 778 -11.45 -48.86 -0.07
C CYS A 778 -11.11 -47.39 0.25
N ASN A 779 -11.98 -46.46 -0.07
CA ASN A 779 -11.71 -45.05 0.18
C ASN A 779 -11.63 -44.76 1.70
N ASP A 780 -10.76 -43.87 2.10
CA ASP A 780 -10.41 -43.51 3.47
C ASP A 780 -11.64 -43.12 4.31
N ILE A 781 -12.56 -42.37 3.72
CA ILE A 781 -13.83 -41.98 4.37
C ILE A 781 -14.67 -43.18 4.81
N ILE A 782 -14.62 -44.30 4.06
CA ILE A 782 -15.36 -45.53 4.38
C ILE A 782 -14.71 -46.27 5.55
N GLU A 783 -13.40 -46.30 5.58
CA GLU A 783 -12.60 -46.92 6.62
C GLU A 783 -12.57 -46.15 7.92
N ALA A 784 -12.63 -44.81 7.81
CA ALA A 784 -12.79 -43.90 8.92
C ALA A 784 -14.11 -44.09 9.68
N ASP A 785 -15.11 -44.80 9.07
CA ASP A 785 -16.43 -45.12 9.64
C ASP A 785 -17.24 -43.89 10.07
N PHE A 786 -17.13 -42.80 9.28
CA PHE A 786 -17.91 -41.58 9.50
C PHE A 786 -19.36 -41.76 9.02
N THR A 787 -20.17 -42.46 9.78
CA THR A 787 -21.57 -42.80 9.46
C THR A 787 -22.45 -41.56 9.18
N ALA A 788 -22.02 -40.38 9.55
CA ALA A 788 -22.70 -39.14 9.22
C ALA A 788 -22.50 -38.73 7.76
N LEU A 789 -21.45 -39.15 7.10
CA LEU A 789 -21.14 -38.87 5.70
C LEU A 789 -21.75 -39.88 4.71
N GLU A 790 -22.01 -41.15 5.11
CA GLU A 790 -22.62 -42.17 4.25
C GLU A 790 -23.96 -41.79 3.57
N ASN A 791 -24.62 -40.73 4.08
CA ASN A 791 -25.89 -40.22 3.55
C ASN A 791 -25.77 -38.78 3.01
N TYR A 792 -24.56 -38.25 2.85
CA TYR A 792 -24.35 -36.91 2.38
C TYR A 792 -24.49 -36.79 0.86
N GLN A 793 -25.36 -35.89 0.40
CA GLN A 793 -25.66 -35.71 -1.03
C GLN A 793 -24.65 -34.86 -1.78
N GLY A 794 -23.52 -34.56 -1.20
CA GLY A 794 -22.42 -33.77 -1.77
C GLY A 794 -21.45 -34.57 -2.66
N ASP A 795 -21.55 -35.88 -2.66
CA ASP A 795 -20.86 -36.82 -3.57
C ASP A 795 -21.88 -37.50 -4.51
N PRO A 796 -22.32 -36.79 -5.57
CA PRO A 796 -23.38 -37.33 -6.44
C PRO A 796 -22.95 -38.46 -7.35
N ASP A 797 -21.68 -38.68 -7.57
CA ASP A 797 -21.14 -39.80 -8.36
C ASP A 797 -20.62 -40.98 -7.49
N ASN A 798 -20.58 -40.74 -6.17
CA ASN A 798 -20.20 -41.73 -5.16
C ASN A 798 -18.76 -42.25 -5.34
N ASN A 799 -17.84 -41.32 -5.66
CA ASN A 799 -16.43 -41.67 -5.85
C ASN A 799 -15.61 -41.42 -4.56
N GLY A 800 -16.21 -40.86 -3.51
CA GLY A 800 -15.56 -40.57 -2.25
C GLY A 800 -14.98 -39.16 -2.15
N ILE A 801 -15.03 -38.39 -3.22
CA ILE A 801 -14.59 -36.98 -3.24
C ILE A 801 -15.83 -36.09 -3.12
N TYR A 802 -15.84 -35.25 -2.13
CA TYR A 802 -16.91 -34.30 -1.90
C TYR A 802 -16.55 -32.95 -2.58
N GLY A 803 -17.14 -32.70 -3.76
CA GLY A 803 -16.97 -31.42 -4.44
C GLY A 803 -16.09 -31.38 -5.64
N ASP A 804 -15.70 -32.50 -6.11
CA ASP A 804 -14.95 -32.56 -7.34
C ASP A 804 -15.74 -31.91 -8.50
N GLY A 805 -15.10 -31.10 -9.29
CA GLY A 805 -15.61 -30.19 -10.32
C GLY A 805 -16.61 -30.72 -11.36
N ALA A 806 -17.23 -31.90 -11.15
CA ALA A 806 -18.31 -32.41 -11.98
C ALA A 806 -19.68 -31.80 -11.62
N GLN A 807 -19.82 -31.20 -10.47
CA GLN A 807 -21.02 -30.48 -10.04
C GLN A 807 -20.63 -29.11 -9.47
N THR A 808 -21.22 -28.06 -9.97
CA THR A 808 -21.11 -26.72 -9.34
C THR A 808 -21.53 -26.84 -7.89
N PHE A 809 -20.53 -26.72 -6.98
CA PHE A 809 -20.83 -26.51 -5.58
C PHE A 809 -21.77 -25.33 -5.43
N ASP A 810 -22.93 -25.58 -4.85
CA ASP A 810 -23.67 -24.47 -4.25
C ASP A 810 -22.72 -23.83 -3.20
N ASN A 811 -22.42 -22.54 -3.35
CA ASN A 811 -21.60 -21.71 -2.46
C ASN A 811 -22.04 -21.79 -0.99
N GLY A 812 -22.05 -22.90 -0.38
CA GLY A 812 -22.61 -23.17 0.91
C GLY A 812 -22.28 -24.54 1.47
N LEU A 813 -21.69 -25.42 0.70
CA LEU A 813 -21.37 -26.78 1.13
C LEU A 813 -19.99 -26.89 1.79
N VAL A 814 -19.05 -26.02 1.47
CA VAL A 814 -17.76 -25.92 2.18
C VAL A 814 -17.67 -24.66 3.03
N THR A 815 -16.81 -24.66 4.04
CA THR A 815 -16.48 -23.49 4.84
C THR A 815 -15.45 -22.63 4.11
N GLY A 816 -15.13 -21.44 4.63
CA GLY A 816 -14.07 -20.61 4.09
C GLY A 816 -12.64 -21.20 4.23
N ARG A 817 -12.51 -22.43 4.74
CA ARG A 817 -11.27 -23.20 4.89
C ARG A 817 -11.42 -24.66 4.44
N GLY A 818 -12.15 -24.90 3.36
CA GLY A 818 -12.26 -26.20 2.71
C GLY A 818 -13.11 -27.25 3.43
N LEU A 819 -13.61 -27.01 4.63
CA LEU A 819 -14.37 -28.02 5.36
C LEU A 819 -15.77 -28.25 4.81
N ILE A 820 -16.12 -29.46 4.51
CA ILE A 820 -17.47 -29.87 4.10
C ILE A 820 -18.49 -29.52 5.22
N LYS A 821 -19.60 -28.92 4.85
CA LYS A 821 -20.69 -28.60 5.80
C LYS A 821 -21.66 -29.76 5.89
N ILE A 822 -21.59 -30.53 6.95
CA ILE A 822 -22.53 -31.60 7.24
C ILE A 822 -23.72 -31.05 8.03
N HIS A 823 -24.93 -31.19 7.49
CA HIS A 823 -26.22 -30.94 8.16
C HIS A 823 -26.34 -29.68 9.03
N ASN A 824 -25.98 -28.50 8.52
CA ASN A 824 -26.00 -27.23 9.26
C ASN A 824 -25.01 -27.08 10.44
N ASP A 825 -24.08 -27.98 10.63
CA ASP A 825 -23.03 -27.79 11.61
C ASP A 825 -21.82 -27.15 10.94
N ALA A 826 -21.35 -26.03 11.51
CA ALA A 826 -20.24 -25.24 10.98
C ALA A 826 -18.86 -25.93 11.10
N ASN A 827 -18.80 -27.09 11.73
CA ASN A 827 -17.60 -27.87 12.02
C ASN A 827 -17.79 -29.33 11.62
N GLY A 828 -17.98 -29.58 10.36
CA GLY A 828 -18.54 -30.79 9.77
C GLY A 828 -17.75 -32.09 9.85
N TYR A 829 -16.67 -32.22 10.56
CA TYR A 829 -15.92 -33.47 10.58
C TYR A 829 -16.00 -34.24 11.90
N GLY A 830 -16.05 -35.56 11.77
CA GLY A 830 -15.67 -36.44 12.87
C GLY A 830 -14.18 -36.28 13.14
N THR A 831 -13.84 -35.78 14.31
CA THR A 831 -12.45 -35.51 14.70
C THR A 831 -11.68 -36.74 15.14
N ASP A 832 -12.26 -37.95 15.04
CA ASP A 832 -11.66 -39.19 15.54
C ASP A 832 -12.05 -40.36 14.63
N PRO A 833 -11.36 -40.55 13.48
CA PRO A 833 -11.54 -41.70 12.62
C PRO A 833 -11.30 -43.01 13.36
N LYS A 834 -11.90 -44.09 12.87
CA LYS A 834 -11.76 -45.43 13.47
C LYS A 834 -10.32 -45.89 13.49
N LYS A 835 -9.93 -46.47 14.65
CA LYS A 835 -8.57 -46.97 14.87
C LYS A 835 -8.58 -48.48 15.16
N ASP A 836 -7.48 -49.13 14.81
CA ASP A 836 -7.20 -50.51 15.21
C ASP A 836 -6.93 -50.61 16.73
N SER A 837 -6.74 -51.85 17.22
CA SER A 837 -6.41 -52.08 18.60
C SER A 837 -5.06 -51.52 19.08
N ASN A 838 -4.20 -51.10 18.20
CA ASN A 838 -2.89 -50.50 18.44
C ASN A 838 -2.92 -48.98 18.36
N GLY A 839 -4.05 -48.37 17.96
CA GLY A 839 -4.29 -46.95 17.87
C GLY A 839 -3.93 -46.30 16.52
N ASN A 840 -3.67 -47.11 15.50
CA ASN A 840 -3.44 -46.64 14.13
C ASN A 840 -4.79 -46.42 13.43
N TYR A 841 -4.90 -45.40 12.62
CA TYR A 841 -6.10 -45.20 11.80
C TYR A 841 -6.27 -46.33 10.79
N LEU A 842 -7.51 -46.77 10.54
CA LEU A 842 -7.76 -47.87 9.64
C LEU A 842 -7.44 -47.52 8.19
N PHE A 843 -7.72 -46.32 7.77
CA PHE A 843 -7.44 -45.84 6.43
C PHE A 843 -5.92 -45.70 6.09
N GLN A 844 -5.04 -45.86 7.08
CA GLN A 844 -3.58 -45.87 6.90
C GLN A 844 -2.97 -47.27 6.99
N ILE A 845 -3.78 -48.30 7.00
CA ILE A 845 -3.30 -49.69 7.20
C ILE A 845 -3.88 -50.57 6.12
N THR A 846 -3.08 -50.97 5.14
CA THR A 846 -3.51 -51.85 4.05
C THR A 846 -4.32 -53.01 4.54
N GLY A 847 -5.58 -53.01 4.21
CA GLY A 847 -6.50 -54.11 4.47
C GLY A 847 -6.03 -55.39 3.76
N SER A 848 -6.17 -56.54 4.40
CA SER A 848 -5.85 -57.79 3.71
C SER A 848 -7.02 -58.24 2.87
N PRO A 849 -6.89 -58.46 1.58
CA PRO A 849 -7.97 -58.86 0.73
C PRO A 849 -8.62 -60.16 1.23
N VAL A 850 -9.95 -60.16 1.26
CA VAL A 850 -10.72 -61.34 1.64
C VAL A 850 -10.40 -62.46 0.69
N GLN A 851 -9.87 -63.59 1.21
CA GLN A 851 -9.64 -64.77 0.42
C GLN A 851 -10.84 -65.71 0.46
N ILE A 852 -11.53 -65.86 -0.62
CA ILE A 852 -12.60 -66.85 -0.76
C ILE A 852 -11.98 -68.25 -0.89
N ILE A 853 -12.27 -69.09 0.11
CA ILE A 853 -11.80 -70.47 0.16
C ILE A 853 -12.80 -71.39 -0.61
N ASP A 854 -14.09 -71.20 -0.32
CA ASP A 854 -15.15 -72.00 -0.97
C ASP A 854 -16.29 -71.07 -1.40
N GLU A 855 -16.62 -71.02 -2.69
CA GLU A 855 -17.76 -70.26 -3.23
C GLU A 855 -19.10 -70.89 -2.93
N PRO A 856 -20.20 -70.16 -2.82
CA PRO A 856 -21.52 -70.72 -2.70
C PRO A 856 -21.90 -71.57 -3.86
N ILE A 857 -22.37 -72.79 -3.62
CA ILE A 857 -22.71 -73.78 -4.64
C ILE A 857 -24.17 -73.55 -5.09
N SER A 858 -24.38 -73.51 -6.43
CA SER A 858 -25.73 -73.51 -7.02
C SER A 858 -26.55 -74.65 -6.48
N THR A 859 -27.75 -74.36 -5.98
CA THR A 859 -28.61 -75.44 -5.44
C THR A 859 -29.98 -75.42 -6.08
N VAL A 860 -30.68 -76.55 -6.05
CA VAL A 860 -32.07 -76.74 -6.55
C VAL A 860 -32.89 -77.32 -5.44
N GLY A 861 -34.05 -76.70 -5.20
CA GLY A 861 -35.00 -77.14 -4.15
C GLY A 861 -36.41 -77.30 -4.70
N CYS A 862 -37.24 -78.09 -4.01
CA CYS A 862 -38.68 -78.22 -4.31
C CYS A 862 -39.43 -77.05 -3.63
N GLU A 863 -40.53 -76.60 -4.25
CA GLU A 863 -41.40 -75.58 -3.67
C GLU A 863 -41.77 -75.91 -2.23
N GLY A 864 -41.63 -74.94 -1.35
CA GLY A 864 -41.87 -75.10 0.09
C GLY A 864 -40.72 -75.66 0.93
N SER A 865 -39.63 -76.12 0.26
CA SER A 865 -38.46 -76.58 1.00
C SER A 865 -37.56 -75.42 1.44
N THR A 866 -36.51 -75.72 2.19
CA THR A 866 -35.48 -74.78 2.60
C THR A 866 -34.19 -75.09 1.83
N ILE A 867 -33.50 -74.03 1.35
CA ILE A 867 -32.17 -74.13 0.72
C ILE A 867 -31.19 -73.21 1.46
N GLU A 868 -29.93 -73.56 1.37
CA GLU A 868 -28.84 -72.83 2.02
C GLU A 868 -27.77 -72.56 1.00
N PHE A 869 -27.19 -71.32 1.12
CA PHE A 869 -25.95 -70.93 0.51
C PHE A 869 -24.91 -70.60 1.59
N GLU A 870 -23.72 -71.11 1.42
CA GLU A 870 -22.64 -70.88 2.39
C GLU A 870 -21.38 -70.50 1.64
N ILE A 871 -20.68 -69.49 2.17
CA ILE A 871 -19.38 -69.05 1.72
C ILE A 871 -18.37 -69.28 2.81
N ASN A 872 -17.16 -69.71 2.45
CA ASN A 872 -16.06 -69.80 3.36
C ASN A 872 -14.97 -68.83 2.86
N ALA A 873 -14.70 -67.83 3.68
CA ALA A 873 -13.74 -66.79 3.37
C ALA A 873 -12.88 -66.52 4.63
N THR A 874 -11.67 -66.07 4.42
CA THR A 874 -10.75 -65.66 5.47
C THR A 874 -10.15 -64.31 5.13
N SER A 875 -9.93 -63.47 6.15
CA SER A 875 -9.17 -62.25 6.08
C SER A 875 -8.02 -62.33 7.08
N SER A 876 -6.87 -61.77 6.80
CA SER A 876 -5.77 -61.71 7.75
C SER A 876 -5.81 -60.40 8.58
N GLY A 877 -6.68 -59.46 8.23
CA GLY A 877 -6.68 -58.12 8.83
C GLY A 877 -7.89 -57.77 9.72
N GLY A 878 -8.97 -58.57 9.76
CA GLY A 878 -10.14 -58.24 10.55
C GLY A 878 -11.32 -59.19 10.37
N ASP A 879 -12.47 -58.89 10.97
CA ASP A 879 -13.71 -59.60 10.80
C ASP A 879 -14.29 -59.34 9.39
N ILE A 880 -14.80 -60.39 8.77
CA ILE A 880 -15.45 -60.31 7.48
C ILE A 880 -16.91 -59.97 7.63
N SER A 881 -17.37 -58.88 7.06
CA SER A 881 -18.78 -58.59 6.91
C SER A 881 -19.36 -59.24 5.66
N TYR A 882 -20.60 -59.61 5.70
CA TYR A 882 -21.29 -60.33 4.64
C TYR A 882 -22.59 -59.63 4.31
N GLN A 883 -22.89 -59.44 3.02
CA GLN A 883 -24.19 -58.99 2.54
C GLN A 883 -24.66 -59.82 1.38
N TRP A 884 -25.71 -60.65 1.58
CA TRP A 884 -26.31 -61.42 0.50
C TRP A 884 -27.24 -60.54 -0.35
N GLN A 885 -27.17 -60.74 -1.66
CA GLN A 885 -27.89 -59.99 -2.65
C GLN A 885 -28.61 -60.88 -3.63
N PHE A 886 -29.77 -60.43 -4.14
CA PHE A 886 -30.55 -61.09 -5.17
C PHE A 886 -30.57 -60.24 -6.43
N PHE A 887 -30.35 -60.86 -7.58
CA PHE A 887 -30.35 -60.14 -8.86
C PHE A 887 -31.75 -59.81 -9.31
N ASN A 888 -32.13 -58.58 -9.31
CA ASN A 888 -33.42 -58.06 -9.76
C ASN A 888 -33.40 -57.93 -11.29
N LEU A 889 -34.25 -58.77 -11.99
CA LEU A 889 -34.33 -58.76 -13.44
C LEU A 889 -35.02 -57.50 -14.00
N GLU A 890 -35.82 -56.81 -13.21
CA GLU A 890 -36.60 -55.65 -13.68
C GLU A 890 -35.73 -54.41 -13.84
N ASN A 891 -34.79 -54.20 -12.92
CA ASN A 891 -33.87 -53.04 -12.94
C ASN A 891 -32.44 -53.45 -13.35
N SER A 892 -32.16 -54.71 -13.54
CA SER A 892 -30.86 -55.29 -13.86
C SER A 892 -29.77 -54.96 -12.79
N ASN A 893 -30.18 -54.85 -11.54
CA ASN A 893 -29.32 -54.53 -10.41
C ASN A 893 -29.33 -55.64 -9.36
N TRP A 894 -28.38 -55.58 -8.41
CA TRP A 894 -28.30 -56.43 -7.24
C TRP A 894 -28.96 -55.75 -6.04
N ASP A 895 -30.05 -56.32 -5.55
CA ASP A 895 -30.74 -55.79 -4.38
C ASP A 895 -30.26 -56.51 -3.10
N ASN A 896 -29.92 -55.73 -2.07
CA ASN A 896 -29.55 -56.28 -0.76
C ASN A 896 -30.72 -57.08 -0.15
N LEU A 897 -30.44 -58.28 0.33
CA LEU A 897 -31.40 -59.08 1.09
C LEU A 897 -31.40 -58.66 2.56
N SER A 898 -32.55 -58.59 3.14
CA SER A 898 -32.73 -58.40 4.58
C SER A 898 -33.45 -59.58 5.23
N ASP A 899 -33.14 -59.89 6.47
CA ASP A 899 -33.78 -61.00 7.22
C ASP A 899 -35.30 -60.81 7.26
N SER A 900 -36.03 -61.87 6.98
CA SER A 900 -37.48 -61.91 6.89
C SER A 900 -38.00 -63.34 7.16
N ASP A 901 -39.29 -63.54 7.03
CA ASP A 901 -39.86 -64.88 7.11
C ASP A 901 -39.30 -65.88 6.10
N SER A 902 -38.81 -65.34 4.96
CA SER A 902 -38.25 -66.14 3.83
C SER A 902 -36.71 -66.16 3.80
N TYR A 903 -36.03 -65.17 4.32
CA TYR A 903 -34.59 -65.07 4.30
C TYR A 903 -34.04 -64.91 5.74
N SER A 904 -32.99 -65.61 6.10
CA SER A 904 -32.26 -65.44 7.34
C SER A 904 -30.76 -65.64 7.11
N GLY A 905 -29.95 -64.87 7.87
CA GLY A 905 -28.51 -64.89 7.74
C GLY A 905 -28.02 -64.03 6.57
N THR A 906 -28.77 -63.03 6.19
CA THR A 906 -28.49 -62.12 5.03
C THR A 906 -27.20 -61.36 5.23
N SER A 907 -26.73 -61.19 6.46
CA SER A 907 -25.47 -60.55 6.87
C SER A 907 -24.51 -61.51 7.52
N SER A 908 -24.50 -62.77 7.13
CA SER A 908 -23.60 -63.80 7.64
C SER A 908 -23.03 -64.69 6.55
N SER A 909 -22.00 -65.50 6.84
CA SER A 909 -21.41 -66.42 5.87
C SER A 909 -22.39 -67.45 5.33
N LYS A 910 -23.61 -67.54 5.90
CA LYS A 910 -24.62 -68.52 5.49
C LYS A 910 -26.00 -67.86 5.31
N LEU A 911 -26.49 -67.88 4.08
CA LEU A 911 -27.88 -67.52 3.76
C LEU A 911 -28.80 -68.74 3.77
N ILE A 912 -29.90 -68.59 4.51
CA ILE A 912 -30.94 -69.58 4.52
C ILE A 912 -32.21 -69.01 3.86
N ILE A 913 -32.74 -69.76 2.87
CA ILE A 913 -33.98 -69.39 2.18
C ILE A 913 -35.04 -70.40 2.53
N SER A 914 -36.06 -69.99 3.28
CA SER A 914 -37.09 -70.86 3.78
C SER A 914 -38.33 -70.80 2.87
N SER A 915 -39.05 -71.93 2.73
CA SER A 915 -40.30 -72.02 1.96
C SER A 915 -40.17 -71.44 0.55
N ILE A 916 -39.16 -71.93 -0.18
CA ILE A 916 -38.84 -71.42 -1.51
C ILE A 916 -40.07 -71.51 -2.44
N SER A 917 -40.19 -70.50 -3.33
CA SER A 917 -41.20 -70.42 -4.39
C SER A 917 -40.55 -70.06 -5.73
N THR A 918 -41.30 -70.23 -6.81
CA THR A 918 -40.83 -69.82 -8.15
C THR A 918 -40.46 -68.40 -8.33
N SER A 919 -40.90 -67.48 -7.44
CA SER A 919 -40.50 -66.07 -7.45
C SER A 919 -39.10 -65.86 -6.87
N MET A 920 -38.53 -66.87 -6.19
CA MET A 920 -37.18 -66.79 -5.59
C MET A 920 -36.13 -67.49 -6.49
N ASP A 921 -36.57 -68.03 -7.68
CA ASP A 921 -35.65 -68.54 -8.63
C ASP A 921 -34.88 -67.44 -9.32
N GLY A 922 -33.53 -67.50 -9.21
CA GLY A 922 -32.69 -66.44 -9.72
C GLY A 922 -31.24 -66.58 -9.31
N ARG A 923 -30.53 -65.47 -9.40
CA ARG A 923 -29.12 -65.36 -9.06
C ARG A 923 -28.98 -64.72 -7.68
N TYR A 924 -28.13 -65.34 -6.87
CA TYR A 924 -27.73 -64.85 -5.58
C TYR A 924 -26.21 -64.61 -5.55
N ARG A 925 -25.77 -63.61 -4.88
CA ARG A 925 -24.34 -63.40 -4.58
C ARG A 925 -24.21 -62.92 -3.15
N VAL A 926 -23.00 -63.00 -2.63
CA VAL A 926 -22.62 -62.34 -1.36
C VAL A 926 -21.52 -61.34 -1.63
N ALA A 927 -21.66 -60.13 -1.15
CA ALA A 927 -20.61 -59.15 -1.08
C ALA A 927 -19.88 -59.37 0.24
N LEU A 928 -18.58 -59.39 0.18
CA LEU A 928 -17.68 -59.56 1.32
C LEU A 928 -16.86 -58.26 1.51
N LYS A 929 -16.75 -57.82 2.74
CA LYS A 929 -15.88 -56.73 3.11
C LYS A 929 -15.08 -57.16 4.34
N SER A 930 -13.76 -57.01 4.35
CA SER A 930 -12.98 -57.11 5.55
C SER A 930 -12.96 -55.75 6.23
N GLU A 931 -13.26 -55.73 7.50
CA GLU A 931 -13.16 -54.53 8.34
C GLU A 931 -11.79 -54.43 8.94
#